data_7eb9496bffec3259e78b3cdbffa58a46
#
_entry.id   7eb9496bffec3259e78b3cdbffa58a46
#
_cell.length_a   1.000
_cell.length_b   1.000
_cell.length_c   1.000
_cell.angle_alpha   90.00
_cell.angle_beta   90.00
_cell.angle_gamma   90.00
#
_symmetry.space_group_name_H-M   'P 1'
#
loop_
_entity.id
_entity.type
_entity.pdbx_description
1 polymer ?
#
loop_
_entity_poly.entity_id
_entity_poly.type
_entity_poly.pdbx_seq_one_letter_code
_entity_poly.pdbx_strand_id
1 'polypeptide(L)'
;MSKELAKTYDPKGLEERLYQKWMDNGYFHAKVNPDKKPFTIVMPPPNVTGQLHMGHALDNTMQDILIRFKRMQGYEALWQPGTDHAAIATEVKVIEKLKEQGIDKDEIGREEFLKHAWAWKEEYGSRIINQLKKLGSSADWERERFTMDEGCSKAVEEVFVKLYEKGYIYKGSRIINWCPVCQTSISDAEVLHEDQEGHFWHINYPVVGEEGKFVEIATTRPETLLGDTAVAVNTEDERYTDLIGKMLELPLTGRQIPVIADAYVDKEFGTGCVKITPAHDPNDFEVGKRHNLEEICIMNDDATINELGGKYAGMDRYEARRAIVKDLDELGLLVKVAPHMHAVGTHDRCKTTVEPMVKQQWFVRMDEMAKAAIKALEDGELTFVPERFDKTYLHWLENIRDWCISRQLWWGHRIPAYYCDECGEIVVKKGGAPEKCPKCGCTHLTQDEDTLDTWFSSALWPFSTLGWPEKTEEMEYFYPTDVLVTGYDIIFFWVIRMVFSGLEQTGKAPFHHVLIHGLVRDSQGRKMSKSLGNGIDPLEVIDKYGADALRLTLMTGNAPGNDMRFYWERVEASRNFANKIWNASRFIMMNLEKAEVPSEMPKDALTQADKWILSKVNALAKDVTDNMEKFELGIAVQKVYDFIWEEFCDWYIEMVKPRLYSDTDNTKAAALWTLKAVLGNALKLLHPYMPFITEEIYCTLNPQEESIMIASWPEWTDEWDFAAEETEVEAIKEAVRAIRNVRSSMNVPPSRKAKVFVVSEKEEVRSIFEDGKVFFATLGYASEVVIQADKAGIGEDAVSAVIHEAVLYMPFAELVDIEKEIERLKKEEERLTKELARVNGMLGNEKFVSRAPEAKIAEEKAKLAKYTDMMNQVQERLAHLTK
;
A
#
# COMPACT_ATOMS: atom_id res chain seq x y z
N MET A 1 -11.43 43.34 4.20
CA MET A 1 -10.79 42.95 5.48
C MET A 1 -9.95 41.74 5.16
N SER A 2 -8.64 41.80 5.29
CA SER A 2 -7.78 40.62 5.15
C SER A 2 -8.21 39.60 6.21
N LYS A 3 -8.43 38.36 5.80
CA LYS A 3 -8.78 37.28 6.71
C LYS A 3 -7.49 36.84 7.41
N GLU A 4 -7.30 37.19 8.68
CA GLU A 4 -6.15 36.70 9.43
C GLU A 4 -6.26 35.20 9.69
N LEU A 5 -5.12 34.49 9.57
CA LEU A 5 -5.01 33.10 10.02
C LEU A 5 -5.16 33.00 11.55
N ALA A 6 -5.89 32.02 12.05
CA ALA A 6 -6.04 31.74 13.46
C ALA A 6 -4.68 31.59 14.16
N LYS A 7 -4.62 31.88 15.48
CA LYS A 7 -3.38 31.83 16.26
C LYS A 7 -2.73 30.42 16.22
N THR A 8 -3.53 29.39 16.20
CA THR A 8 -3.12 27.98 16.15
C THR A 8 -3.80 27.28 14.99
N TYR A 9 -3.10 26.34 14.37
CA TYR A 9 -3.71 25.47 13.39
C TYR A 9 -4.63 24.44 14.08
N ASP A 10 -5.87 24.39 13.65
CA ASP A 10 -6.84 23.37 14.07
C ASP A 10 -7.54 22.81 12.82
N PRO A 11 -7.34 21.53 12.48
CA PRO A 11 -7.99 20.93 11.32
C PRO A 11 -9.50 20.74 11.51
N LYS A 12 -9.99 20.69 12.76
CA LYS A 12 -11.41 20.46 13.06
C LYS A 12 -12.29 21.59 12.54
N GLY A 13 -13.31 21.23 11.79
CA GLY A 13 -14.21 22.18 11.15
C GLY A 13 -13.61 22.93 9.94
N LEU A 14 -12.26 23.07 9.89
CA LEU A 14 -11.58 23.66 8.75
C LEU A 14 -11.65 22.71 7.54
N GLU A 15 -11.31 21.45 7.74
CA GLU A 15 -11.30 20.42 6.68
C GLU A 15 -12.71 20.24 6.09
N GLU A 16 -13.74 20.13 6.91
CA GLU A 16 -15.12 19.99 6.45
C GLU A 16 -15.58 21.20 5.65
N ARG A 17 -15.26 22.41 6.12
CA ARG A 17 -15.61 23.67 5.44
C ARG A 17 -14.94 23.78 4.07
N LEU A 18 -13.66 23.45 3.98
CA LEU A 18 -12.92 23.51 2.72
C LEU A 18 -13.39 22.44 1.74
N TYR A 19 -13.63 21.22 2.23
CA TYR A 19 -14.12 20.14 1.38
C TYR A 19 -15.50 20.49 0.77
N GLN A 20 -16.41 21.06 1.58
CA GLN A 20 -17.71 21.53 1.09
C GLN A 20 -17.56 22.66 0.07
N LYS A 21 -16.63 23.61 0.30
CA LYS A 21 -16.30 24.67 -0.69
C LYS A 21 -15.89 24.07 -2.03
N TRP A 22 -15.02 23.05 -2.04
CA TRP A 22 -14.57 22.41 -3.28
C TRP A 22 -15.71 21.69 -4.01
N MET A 23 -16.57 21.02 -3.26
CA MET A 23 -17.77 20.34 -3.79
C MET A 23 -18.75 21.36 -4.42
N ASP A 24 -19.07 22.44 -3.70
CA ASP A 24 -20.03 23.44 -4.14
C ASP A 24 -19.56 24.18 -5.41
N ASN A 25 -18.25 24.30 -5.60
CA ASN A 25 -17.67 24.92 -6.81
C ASN A 25 -17.40 23.92 -7.96
N GLY A 26 -17.66 22.62 -7.75
CA GLY A 26 -17.51 21.60 -8.78
C GLY A 26 -16.05 21.34 -9.22
N TYR A 27 -15.05 21.61 -8.37
CA TYR A 27 -13.63 21.47 -8.74
C TYR A 27 -13.18 20.02 -8.99
N PHE A 28 -13.97 19.05 -8.57
CA PHE A 28 -13.69 17.62 -8.77
C PHE A 28 -14.26 17.07 -10.07
N HIS A 29 -15.23 17.78 -10.67
CA HIS A 29 -15.96 17.32 -11.84
C HIS A 29 -15.17 17.53 -13.12
N ALA A 30 -14.90 16.43 -13.83
CA ALA A 30 -14.21 16.42 -15.10
C ALA A 30 -15.21 16.39 -16.27
N LYS A 31 -14.91 17.12 -17.34
CA LYS A 31 -15.77 17.26 -18.53
C LYS A 31 -14.99 16.87 -19.78
N VAL A 32 -15.69 16.36 -20.78
CA VAL A 32 -15.08 16.20 -22.10
C VAL A 32 -14.70 17.58 -22.63
N ASN A 33 -13.41 17.81 -22.82
CA ASN A 33 -12.86 19.10 -23.26
C ASN A 33 -11.73 18.86 -24.28
N PRO A 34 -12.01 19.01 -25.59
CA PRO A 34 -11.03 18.77 -26.64
C PRO A 34 -9.79 19.67 -26.58
N ASP A 35 -9.88 20.83 -25.90
CA ASP A 35 -8.76 21.76 -25.75
C ASP A 35 -7.76 21.36 -24.65
N LYS A 36 -8.09 20.37 -23.83
CA LYS A 36 -7.25 19.84 -22.75
C LYS A 36 -6.89 18.38 -23.01
N LYS A 37 -5.74 17.95 -22.49
CA LYS A 37 -5.40 16.53 -22.43
C LYS A 37 -6.14 15.87 -21.27
N PRO A 38 -6.76 14.69 -21.48
CA PRO A 38 -7.32 13.93 -20.37
C PRO A 38 -6.20 13.32 -19.50
N PHE A 39 -6.52 13.13 -18.24
CA PHE A 39 -5.77 12.25 -17.34
C PHE A 39 -6.78 11.51 -16.46
N THR A 40 -6.80 10.20 -16.55
CA THR A 40 -7.85 9.39 -15.95
C THR A 40 -7.29 8.33 -15.00
N ILE A 41 -7.86 8.28 -13.81
CA ILE A 41 -7.67 7.18 -12.84
C ILE A 41 -9.05 6.61 -12.51
N VAL A 42 -9.21 5.29 -12.61
CA VAL A 42 -10.36 4.60 -12.01
C VAL A 42 -9.99 4.18 -10.61
N MET A 43 -10.80 4.58 -9.63
CA MET A 43 -10.60 4.18 -8.24
C MET A 43 -10.84 2.68 -8.11
N PRO A 44 -9.93 1.90 -7.48
CA PRO A 44 -10.26 0.55 -7.05
C PRO A 44 -11.52 0.59 -6.20
N PRO A 45 -12.65 0.02 -6.68
CA PRO A 45 -13.93 0.20 -5.99
C PRO A 45 -13.92 -0.56 -4.66
N PRO A 46 -13.98 0.12 -3.49
CA PRO A 46 -14.01 -0.58 -2.21
C PRO A 46 -15.21 -1.50 -2.08
N ASN A 47 -14.99 -2.67 -1.50
CA ASN A 47 -16.03 -3.65 -1.21
C ASN A 47 -17.00 -3.14 -0.14
N VAL A 48 -18.31 -3.24 -0.38
CA VAL A 48 -19.35 -2.81 0.59
C VAL A 48 -19.48 -3.76 1.79
N THR A 49 -18.37 -4.28 2.29
CA THR A 49 -18.30 -5.26 3.41
C THR A 49 -18.05 -4.65 4.78
N GLY A 50 -17.80 -3.35 4.85
CA GLY A 50 -17.50 -2.66 6.10
C GLY A 50 -16.83 -1.31 5.89
N GLN A 51 -16.13 -0.85 6.92
CA GLN A 51 -15.39 0.41 6.83
C GLN A 51 -13.99 0.24 6.24
N LEU A 52 -13.46 1.33 5.68
CA LEU A 52 -12.11 1.39 5.12
C LEU A 52 -11.05 1.17 6.20
N HIS A 53 -9.92 0.65 5.78
CA HIS A 53 -8.72 0.46 6.60
C HIS A 53 -7.53 1.27 6.05
N MET A 54 -6.40 1.23 6.76
CA MET A 54 -5.23 2.05 6.43
C MET A 54 -4.67 1.78 5.02
N GLY A 55 -4.82 0.55 4.48
CA GLY A 55 -4.45 0.24 3.09
C GLY A 55 -5.26 1.02 2.06
N HIS A 56 -6.56 1.20 2.28
CA HIS A 56 -7.40 2.06 1.43
C HIS A 56 -7.00 3.53 1.55
N ALA A 57 -6.61 3.98 2.75
CA ALA A 57 -6.13 5.36 2.93
C ALA A 57 -4.84 5.62 2.14
N LEU A 58 -3.91 4.66 2.11
CA LEU A 58 -2.70 4.72 1.30
C LEU A 58 -3.03 4.78 -0.19
N ASP A 59 -3.78 3.80 -0.68
CA ASP A 59 -4.17 3.66 -2.09
C ASP A 59 -4.86 4.92 -2.62
N ASN A 60 -5.87 5.42 -1.89
CA ASN A 60 -6.60 6.61 -2.30
C ASN A 60 -5.77 7.90 -2.18
N THR A 61 -4.87 7.99 -1.20
CA THR A 61 -3.95 9.14 -1.08
C THR A 61 -3.02 9.23 -2.29
N MET A 62 -2.46 8.11 -2.76
CA MET A 62 -1.61 8.10 -3.94
C MET A 62 -2.35 8.55 -5.19
N GLN A 63 -3.57 8.07 -5.40
CA GLN A 63 -4.42 8.47 -6.53
C GLN A 63 -4.75 9.97 -6.49
N ASP A 64 -5.18 10.47 -5.32
CA ASP A 64 -5.54 11.87 -5.15
C ASP A 64 -4.36 12.82 -5.41
N ILE A 65 -3.16 12.43 -4.99
CA ILE A 65 -1.94 13.19 -5.26
C ILE A 65 -1.71 13.35 -6.76
N LEU A 66 -1.81 12.25 -7.52
CA LEU A 66 -1.64 12.29 -8.98
C LEU A 66 -2.74 13.11 -9.67
N ILE A 67 -3.99 12.98 -9.25
CA ILE A 67 -5.13 13.74 -9.80
C ILE A 67 -4.96 15.24 -9.52
N ARG A 68 -4.59 15.65 -8.30
CA ARG A 68 -4.35 17.06 -7.95
C ARG A 68 -3.16 17.63 -8.72
N PHE A 69 -2.08 16.88 -8.83
CA PHE A 69 -0.91 17.26 -9.62
C PHE A 69 -1.27 17.51 -11.08
N LYS A 70 -1.95 16.57 -11.74
CA LYS A 70 -2.34 16.68 -13.14
C LYS A 70 -3.37 17.79 -13.38
N ARG A 71 -4.31 17.98 -12.45
CA ARG A 71 -5.26 19.09 -12.51
C ARG A 71 -4.54 20.44 -12.49
N MET A 72 -3.56 20.63 -11.61
CA MET A 72 -2.75 21.85 -11.55
C MET A 72 -1.84 22.03 -12.78
N GLN A 73 -1.45 20.95 -13.46
CA GLN A 73 -0.76 20.99 -14.75
C GLN A 73 -1.69 21.35 -15.93
N GLY A 74 -2.99 21.54 -15.68
CA GLY A 74 -3.95 21.93 -16.71
C GLY A 74 -4.61 20.79 -17.48
N TYR A 75 -4.38 19.53 -17.06
CA TYR A 75 -5.12 18.38 -17.61
C TYR A 75 -6.60 18.41 -17.21
N GLU A 76 -7.44 17.79 -18.03
CA GLU A 76 -8.79 17.41 -17.60
C GLU A 76 -8.68 16.10 -16.82
N ALA A 77 -8.59 16.22 -15.51
CA ALA A 77 -8.27 15.11 -14.64
C ALA A 77 -9.55 14.45 -14.08
N LEU A 78 -9.83 13.23 -14.53
CA LEU A 78 -10.94 12.41 -14.05
C LEU A 78 -10.45 11.38 -13.04
N TRP A 79 -10.92 11.46 -11.82
CA TRP A 79 -10.84 10.36 -10.86
C TRP A 79 -12.22 9.73 -10.70
N GLN A 80 -12.44 8.60 -11.37
CA GLN A 80 -13.69 7.87 -11.41
C GLN A 80 -13.92 7.07 -10.14
N PRO A 81 -14.87 7.46 -9.25
CA PRO A 81 -15.14 6.75 -8.00
C PRO A 81 -16.23 5.68 -8.18
N GLY A 82 -16.29 4.79 -7.19
CA GLY A 82 -17.38 3.84 -7.04
C GLY A 82 -17.11 2.81 -5.96
N THR A 83 -18.03 1.83 -5.86
CA THR A 83 -17.98 0.72 -4.91
C THR A 83 -18.27 -0.61 -5.58
N ASP A 84 -17.74 -1.71 -5.00
CA ASP A 84 -17.94 -3.08 -5.49
C ASP A 84 -18.94 -3.83 -4.60
N HIS A 85 -19.84 -4.58 -5.23
CA HIS A 85 -20.82 -5.41 -4.55
C HIS A 85 -20.22 -6.59 -3.79
N ALA A 86 -19.01 -7.02 -4.16
CA ALA A 86 -18.20 -8.01 -3.46
C ALA A 86 -18.94 -9.32 -3.11
N ALA A 87 -19.62 -9.88 -4.08
CA ALA A 87 -20.47 -11.09 -4.03
C ALA A 87 -20.39 -11.92 -2.73
N ILE A 88 -19.46 -12.87 -2.62
CA ILE A 88 -19.33 -13.77 -1.45
C ILE A 88 -19.15 -12.97 -0.15
N ALA A 89 -18.26 -11.97 -0.16
CA ALA A 89 -17.89 -11.27 1.06
C ALA A 89 -19.07 -10.48 1.65
N THR A 90 -19.89 -9.87 0.82
CA THR A 90 -21.10 -9.14 1.23
C THR A 90 -22.20 -10.11 1.64
N GLU A 91 -22.44 -11.18 0.88
CA GLU A 91 -23.48 -12.17 1.21
C GLU A 91 -23.22 -12.79 2.59
N VAL A 92 -21.98 -13.16 2.92
CA VAL A 92 -21.61 -13.68 4.25
C VAL A 92 -21.93 -12.66 5.34
N LYS A 93 -21.65 -11.38 5.14
CA LYS A 93 -21.95 -10.32 6.12
C LYS A 93 -23.45 -10.10 6.32
N VAL A 94 -24.23 -10.16 5.26
CA VAL A 94 -25.69 -10.06 5.36
C VAL A 94 -26.26 -11.28 6.11
N ILE A 95 -25.77 -12.49 5.82
CA ILE A 95 -26.17 -13.71 6.53
C ILE A 95 -25.83 -13.64 8.02
N GLU A 96 -24.61 -13.16 8.37
CA GLU A 96 -24.21 -12.94 9.77
C GLU A 96 -25.21 -12.00 10.49
N LYS A 97 -25.54 -10.87 9.88
CA LYS A 97 -26.50 -9.88 10.42
C LYS A 97 -27.90 -10.47 10.59
N LEU A 98 -28.38 -11.27 9.63
CA LEU A 98 -29.67 -11.94 9.70
C LEU A 98 -29.71 -12.99 10.83
N LYS A 99 -28.65 -13.79 10.98
CA LYS A 99 -28.51 -14.76 12.07
C LYS A 99 -28.54 -14.11 13.46
N GLU A 100 -27.91 -12.93 13.63
CA GLU A 100 -28.00 -12.15 14.86
C GLU A 100 -29.45 -11.74 15.20
N GLN A 101 -30.29 -11.61 14.17
CA GLN A 101 -31.73 -11.30 14.31
C GLN A 101 -32.59 -12.55 14.41
N GLY A 102 -32.00 -13.76 14.37
CA GLY A 102 -32.71 -15.02 14.40
C GLY A 102 -33.41 -15.38 13.10
N ILE A 103 -32.96 -14.81 11.98
CA ILE A 103 -33.53 -15.03 10.63
C ILE A 103 -32.59 -15.96 9.85
N ASP A 104 -33.16 -17.03 9.27
CA ASP A 104 -32.45 -17.92 8.36
C ASP A 104 -32.65 -17.47 6.90
N LYS A 105 -31.56 -17.46 6.13
CA LYS A 105 -31.55 -17.06 4.71
C LYS A 105 -32.52 -17.90 3.88
N ASP A 106 -32.50 -19.23 4.05
CA ASP A 106 -33.25 -20.15 3.22
C ASP A 106 -34.77 -20.09 3.54
N GLU A 107 -35.13 -19.75 4.79
CA GLU A 107 -36.52 -19.58 5.20
C GLU A 107 -37.17 -18.34 4.55
N ILE A 108 -36.42 -17.23 4.37
CA ILE A 108 -36.98 -16.00 3.78
C ILE A 108 -36.98 -15.99 2.26
N GLY A 109 -36.16 -16.83 1.62
CA GLY A 109 -36.02 -16.94 0.17
C GLY A 109 -35.24 -15.79 -0.49
N ARG A 110 -34.92 -15.99 -1.78
CA ARG A 110 -34.02 -15.12 -2.55
C ARG A 110 -34.51 -13.66 -2.62
N GLU A 111 -35.76 -13.41 -2.90
CA GLU A 111 -36.28 -12.05 -3.09
C GLU A 111 -36.18 -11.20 -1.81
N GLU A 112 -36.54 -11.78 -0.67
CA GLU A 112 -36.48 -11.07 0.61
C GLU A 112 -35.02 -10.88 1.05
N PHE A 113 -34.17 -11.90 0.86
CA PHE A 113 -32.74 -11.78 1.12
C PHE A 113 -32.09 -10.65 0.33
N LEU A 114 -32.42 -10.50 -0.95
CA LEU A 114 -31.88 -9.41 -1.79
C LEU A 114 -32.28 -8.02 -1.28
N LYS A 115 -33.47 -7.85 -0.68
CA LYS A 115 -33.84 -6.57 -0.04
C LYS A 115 -32.90 -6.24 1.12
N HIS A 116 -32.54 -7.23 1.94
CA HIS A 116 -31.57 -7.04 3.02
C HIS A 116 -30.17 -6.74 2.48
N ALA A 117 -29.75 -7.36 1.39
CA ALA A 117 -28.46 -7.12 0.75
C ALA A 117 -28.38 -5.70 0.16
N TRP A 118 -29.45 -5.22 -0.50
CA TRP A 118 -29.52 -3.84 -1.00
C TRP A 118 -29.51 -2.80 0.14
N ALA A 119 -30.24 -3.06 1.24
CA ALA A 119 -30.22 -2.19 2.41
C ALA A 119 -28.81 -2.12 3.04
N TRP A 120 -28.10 -3.25 3.08
CA TRP A 120 -26.71 -3.31 3.50
C TRP A 120 -25.82 -2.46 2.61
N LYS A 121 -25.94 -2.56 1.29
CA LYS A 121 -25.19 -1.75 0.32
C LYS A 121 -25.41 -0.25 0.53
N GLU A 122 -26.65 0.19 0.75
CA GLU A 122 -26.95 1.61 1.00
C GLU A 122 -26.29 2.11 2.28
N GLU A 123 -26.32 1.33 3.37
CA GLU A 123 -25.69 1.69 4.64
C GLU A 123 -24.17 1.80 4.53
N TYR A 124 -23.51 0.75 4.02
CA TYR A 124 -22.05 0.69 4.02
C TYR A 124 -21.41 1.41 2.83
N GLY A 125 -22.07 1.46 1.67
CA GLY A 125 -21.61 2.25 0.54
C GLY A 125 -21.54 3.74 0.88
N SER A 126 -22.58 4.29 1.47
CA SER A 126 -22.62 5.70 1.93
C SER A 126 -21.55 5.98 2.98
N ARG A 127 -21.31 5.04 3.90
CA ARG A 127 -20.25 5.16 4.92
C ARG A 127 -18.86 5.23 4.32
N ILE A 128 -18.55 4.35 3.35
CA ILE A 128 -17.28 4.32 2.63
C ILE A 128 -17.02 5.64 1.92
N ILE A 129 -18.00 6.15 1.16
CA ILE A 129 -17.90 7.44 0.46
C ILE A 129 -17.61 8.59 1.46
N ASN A 130 -18.29 8.61 2.59
CA ASN A 130 -18.06 9.62 3.61
C ASN A 130 -16.66 9.53 4.23
N GLN A 131 -16.11 8.31 4.41
CA GLN A 131 -14.74 8.11 4.87
C GLN A 131 -13.72 8.65 3.85
N LEU A 132 -13.92 8.41 2.56
CA LEU A 132 -13.08 8.94 1.48
C LEU A 132 -13.13 10.48 1.41
N LYS A 133 -14.32 11.07 1.58
CA LYS A 133 -14.47 12.53 1.65
C LYS A 133 -13.72 13.13 2.84
N LYS A 134 -13.76 12.50 4.00
CA LYS A 134 -12.99 12.92 5.18
C LYS A 134 -11.47 12.81 4.99
N LEU A 135 -10.99 11.85 4.20
CA LEU A 135 -9.59 11.75 3.80
C LEU A 135 -9.15 12.88 2.85
N GLY A 136 -10.09 13.63 2.30
CA GLY A 136 -9.83 14.72 1.35
C GLY A 136 -9.77 14.26 -0.11
N SER A 137 -10.31 13.08 -0.43
CA SER A 137 -10.29 12.53 -1.79
C SER A 137 -11.06 13.43 -2.76
N SER A 138 -10.39 13.91 -3.82
CA SER A 138 -10.97 14.80 -4.84
C SER A 138 -11.53 14.04 -6.04
N ALA A 139 -12.25 12.94 -5.76
CA ALA A 139 -12.90 12.13 -6.79
C ALA A 139 -14.15 12.83 -7.35
N ASP A 140 -14.50 12.52 -8.59
CA ASP A 140 -15.69 13.06 -9.26
C ASP A 140 -16.95 12.34 -8.76
N TRP A 141 -17.49 12.80 -7.63
CA TRP A 141 -18.64 12.18 -6.95
C TRP A 141 -19.94 12.27 -7.76
N GLU A 142 -20.02 13.15 -8.74
CA GLU A 142 -21.18 13.22 -9.66
C GLU A 142 -21.20 12.00 -10.61
N ARG A 143 -20.04 11.34 -10.78
CA ARG A 143 -19.86 10.12 -11.58
C ARG A 143 -19.74 8.86 -10.75
N GLU A 144 -20.15 8.89 -9.47
CA GLU A 144 -20.11 7.70 -8.60
C GLU A 144 -20.84 6.52 -9.25
N ARG A 145 -20.17 5.36 -9.28
CA ARG A 145 -20.71 4.13 -9.88
C ARG A 145 -20.73 2.99 -8.84
N PHE A 146 -21.54 2.01 -9.13
CA PHE A 146 -21.62 0.76 -8.38
C PHE A 146 -21.58 -0.42 -9.35
N THR A 147 -20.79 -1.45 -9.06
CA THR A 147 -20.59 -2.58 -9.99
C THR A 147 -21.88 -3.31 -10.40
N MET A 148 -22.96 -3.14 -9.64
CA MET A 148 -24.30 -3.67 -9.98
C MET A 148 -25.31 -2.58 -10.38
N ASP A 149 -24.86 -1.37 -10.72
CA ASP A 149 -25.77 -0.37 -11.31
C ASP A 149 -26.24 -0.81 -12.71
N GLU A 150 -27.26 -0.13 -13.24
CA GLU A 150 -27.87 -0.50 -14.51
C GLU A 150 -26.86 -0.53 -15.67
N GLY A 151 -25.97 0.48 -15.76
CA GLY A 151 -24.98 0.58 -16.83
C GLY A 151 -23.90 -0.52 -16.74
N CYS A 152 -23.36 -0.76 -15.54
CA CYS A 152 -22.40 -1.83 -15.32
C CYS A 152 -23.02 -3.22 -15.52
N SER A 153 -24.29 -3.41 -15.14
CA SER A 153 -25.02 -4.67 -15.38
C SER A 153 -25.24 -4.94 -16.87
N LYS A 154 -25.57 -3.92 -17.68
CA LYS A 154 -25.64 -4.05 -19.14
C LYS A 154 -24.29 -4.46 -19.75
N ALA A 155 -23.19 -3.88 -19.26
CA ALA A 155 -21.85 -4.26 -19.69
C ALA A 155 -21.52 -5.73 -19.39
N VAL A 156 -21.89 -6.20 -18.19
CA VAL A 156 -21.70 -7.61 -17.78
C VAL A 156 -22.47 -8.56 -18.71
N GLU A 157 -23.75 -8.29 -18.98
CA GLU A 157 -24.55 -9.11 -19.90
C GLU A 157 -23.95 -9.11 -21.32
N GLU A 158 -23.53 -7.95 -21.82
CA GLU A 158 -22.91 -7.84 -23.15
C GLU A 158 -21.63 -8.68 -23.25
N VAL A 159 -20.75 -8.60 -22.25
CA VAL A 159 -19.49 -9.40 -22.24
C VAL A 159 -19.79 -10.87 -22.16
N PHE A 160 -20.74 -11.29 -21.30
CA PHE A 160 -21.09 -12.71 -21.17
C PHE A 160 -21.60 -13.29 -22.49
N VAL A 161 -22.55 -12.61 -23.13
CA VAL A 161 -23.14 -13.04 -24.41
C VAL A 161 -22.06 -13.11 -25.50
N LYS A 162 -21.25 -12.07 -25.67
CA LYS A 162 -20.17 -12.04 -26.67
C LYS A 162 -19.14 -13.16 -26.48
N LEU A 163 -18.71 -13.42 -25.25
CA LEU A 163 -17.74 -14.47 -24.97
C LEU A 163 -18.34 -15.86 -25.16
N TYR A 164 -19.64 -16.02 -24.87
CA TYR A 164 -20.37 -17.28 -25.14
C TYR A 164 -20.51 -17.52 -26.65
N GLU A 165 -20.90 -16.54 -27.43
CA GLU A 165 -21.00 -16.63 -28.91
C GLU A 165 -19.65 -16.96 -29.56
N LYS A 166 -18.54 -16.43 -29.03
CA LYS A 166 -17.18 -16.77 -29.45
C LYS A 166 -16.70 -18.17 -28.98
N GLY A 167 -17.48 -18.84 -28.14
CA GLY A 167 -17.11 -20.12 -27.54
C GLY A 167 -16.03 -20.05 -26.46
N TYR A 168 -15.75 -18.86 -25.94
CA TYR A 168 -14.86 -18.71 -24.77
C TYR A 168 -15.58 -19.04 -23.48
N ILE A 169 -16.85 -18.69 -23.32
CA ILE A 169 -17.66 -19.13 -22.19
C ILE A 169 -18.34 -20.45 -22.54
N TYR A 170 -18.25 -21.42 -21.64
CA TYR A 170 -18.86 -22.73 -21.74
C TYR A 170 -19.28 -23.25 -20.38
N LYS A 171 -20.30 -24.18 -20.39
CA LYS A 171 -20.68 -24.94 -19.21
C LYS A 171 -20.05 -26.34 -19.28
N GLY A 172 -19.40 -26.78 -18.20
CA GLY A 172 -18.70 -28.07 -18.18
C GLY A 172 -18.43 -28.58 -16.78
N SER A 173 -18.19 -29.88 -16.67
CA SER A 173 -17.79 -30.55 -15.43
C SER A 173 -16.25 -30.48 -15.32
N ARG A 174 -15.79 -29.86 -14.25
CA ARG A 174 -14.37 -29.80 -13.90
C ARG A 174 -14.20 -29.87 -12.39
N ILE A 175 -13.01 -30.21 -11.93
CA ILE A 175 -12.69 -30.11 -10.53
C ILE A 175 -12.50 -28.63 -10.16
N ILE A 176 -13.15 -28.23 -9.08
CA ILE A 176 -13.13 -26.86 -8.56
C ILE A 176 -12.88 -26.90 -7.06
N ASN A 177 -12.41 -25.77 -6.50
CA ASN A 177 -12.39 -25.57 -5.06
C ASN A 177 -13.80 -25.23 -4.57
N TRP A 178 -14.31 -26.05 -3.65
CA TRP A 178 -15.63 -25.87 -3.08
C TRP A 178 -15.56 -25.52 -1.59
N CYS A 179 -16.28 -24.50 -1.16
CA CYS A 179 -16.41 -24.17 0.26
C CYS A 179 -17.68 -24.81 0.83
N PRO A 180 -17.59 -25.81 1.72
CA PRO A 180 -18.77 -26.49 2.26
C PRO A 180 -19.61 -25.64 3.22
N VAL A 181 -19.05 -24.59 3.79
CA VAL A 181 -19.77 -23.66 4.69
C VAL A 181 -20.51 -22.58 3.89
N CYS A 182 -19.86 -21.99 2.89
CA CYS A 182 -20.50 -21.00 2.02
C CYS A 182 -21.32 -21.67 0.91
N GLN A 183 -21.15 -22.96 0.69
CA GLN A 183 -21.80 -23.80 -0.34
C GLN A 183 -21.68 -23.19 -1.75
N THR A 184 -20.47 -22.74 -2.08
CA THR A 184 -20.16 -22.13 -3.38
C THR A 184 -18.75 -22.49 -3.84
N SER A 185 -18.53 -22.41 -5.16
CA SER A 185 -17.20 -22.47 -5.76
C SER A 185 -16.39 -21.22 -5.36
N ILE A 186 -15.09 -21.42 -5.17
CA ILE A 186 -14.13 -20.35 -4.91
C ILE A 186 -12.95 -20.47 -5.90
N SER A 187 -12.29 -19.35 -6.20
CA SER A 187 -11.15 -19.35 -7.12
C SER A 187 -9.88 -19.88 -6.41
N ASP A 188 -8.91 -20.38 -7.17
CA ASP A 188 -7.63 -20.86 -6.63
C ASP A 188 -6.92 -19.81 -5.76
N ALA A 189 -7.05 -18.54 -6.12
CA ALA A 189 -6.43 -17.45 -5.40
C ALA A 189 -7.12 -17.08 -4.06
N GLU A 190 -8.37 -17.50 -3.84
CA GLU A 190 -9.11 -17.35 -2.58
C GLU A 190 -8.81 -18.50 -1.59
N VAL A 191 -7.98 -19.48 -2.01
CA VAL A 191 -7.52 -20.58 -1.17
C VAL A 191 -6.19 -20.21 -0.51
N LEU A 192 -6.20 -20.07 0.82
CA LEU A 192 -4.99 -19.87 1.62
C LEU A 192 -4.43 -21.23 2.00
N HIS A 193 -3.14 -21.46 1.71
CA HIS A 193 -2.45 -22.68 2.09
C HIS A 193 -1.69 -22.44 3.39
N GLU A 194 -2.04 -23.20 4.42
CA GLU A 194 -1.40 -23.12 5.74
C GLU A 194 -0.87 -24.51 6.12
N ASP A 195 0.37 -24.55 6.58
CA ASP A 195 0.98 -25.78 7.08
C ASP A 195 0.27 -26.21 8.37
N GLN A 196 -0.32 -27.41 8.35
CA GLN A 196 -1.04 -27.98 9.49
C GLN A 196 -0.46 -29.36 9.86
N GLU A 197 -0.48 -29.64 11.15
CA GLU A 197 -0.15 -30.98 11.65
C GLU A 197 -1.28 -31.95 11.24
N GLY A 198 -0.92 -32.95 10.48
CA GLY A 198 -1.77 -34.02 10.02
C GLY A 198 -1.10 -35.38 10.13
N HIS A 199 -1.63 -36.33 9.41
CA HIS A 199 -1.10 -37.68 9.38
C HIS A 199 -1.06 -38.24 7.97
N PHE A 200 -0.15 -39.17 7.74
CA PHE A 200 -0.24 -40.17 6.69
C PHE A 200 -0.82 -41.44 7.25
N TRP A 201 -1.95 -41.86 6.69
CA TRP A 201 -2.53 -43.16 6.93
C TRP A 201 -2.06 -44.13 5.85
N HIS A 202 -1.30 -45.15 6.26
CA HIS A 202 -0.81 -46.22 5.40
C HIS A 202 -1.82 -47.36 5.39
N ILE A 203 -2.32 -47.68 4.20
CA ILE A 203 -3.45 -48.61 4.01
C ILE A 203 -3.09 -49.65 2.97
N ASN A 204 -3.36 -50.90 3.26
CA ASN A 204 -3.20 -52.06 2.35
C ASN A 204 -4.44 -52.25 1.46
N TYR A 205 -4.23 -52.25 0.17
CA TYR A 205 -5.24 -52.62 -0.82
C TYR A 205 -4.99 -54.06 -1.30
N PRO A 206 -5.87 -55.04 -1.07
CA PRO A 206 -5.68 -56.43 -1.45
C PRO A 206 -5.60 -56.57 -2.99
N VAL A 207 -4.69 -57.42 -3.48
CA VAL A 207 -4.62 -57.80 -4.90
C VAL A 207 -5.65 -58.90 -5.20
N VAL A 208 -6.53 -58.65 -6.13
CA VAL A 208 -7.59 -59.58 -6.52
C VAL A 208 -7.00 -60.90 -7.02
N GLY A 209 -7.39 -62.04 -6.45
CA GLY A 209 -6.93 -63.35 -6.83
C GLY A 209 -5.55 -63.77 -6.28
N GLU A 210 -4.88 -62.93 -5.46
CA GLU A 210 -3.57 -63.24 -4.87
C GLU A 210 -3.67 -63.12 -3.33
N GLU A 211 -4.04 -64.17 -2.64
CA GLU A 211 -4.24 -64.16 -1.18
C GLU A 211 -2.96 -63.70 -0.45
N GLY A 212 -3.13 -62.74 0.47
CA GLY A 212 -2.03 -62.20 1.29
C GLY A 212 -1.12 -61.17 0.56
N LYS A 213 -1.43 -60.82 -0.67
CA LYS A 213 -0.71 -59.78 -1.42
C LYS A 213 -1.44 -58.44 -1.38
N PHE A 214 -0.72 -57.39 -1.06
CA PHE A 214 -1.30 -56.06 -0.92
C PHE A 214 -0.44 -55.01 -1.66
N VAL A 215 -1.11 -53.91 -2.01
CA VAL A 215 -0.45 -52.67 -2.42
C VAL A 215 -0.63 -51.68 -1.29
N GLU A 216 0.46 -51.18 -0.69
CA GLU A 216 0.40 -50.18 0.38
C GLU A 216 0.33 -48.80 -0.22
N ILE A 217 -0.70 -48.02 0.12
CA ILE A 217 -0.85 -46.60 -0.22
C ILE A 217 -0.73 -45.77 1.04
N ALA A 218 -0.31 -44.50 0.91
CA ALA A 218 -0.32 -43.51 1.99
C ALA A 218 -1.16 -42.31 1.58
N THR A 219 -2.08 -41.89 2.44
CA THR A 219 -2.97 -40.78 2.16
C THR A 219 -3.12 -39.85 3.38
N THR A 220 -3.27 -38.56 3.13
CA THR A 220 -3.67 -37.56 4.14
C THR A 220 -5.19 -37.44 4.29
N ARG A 221 -5.96 -38.09 3.38
CA ARG A 221 -7.42 -37.95 3.29
C ARG A 221 -8.12 -39.33 3.15
N PRO A 222 -8.10 -40.15 4.21
CA PRO A 222 -8.71 -41.50 4.14
C PRO A 222 -10.21 -41.48 3.83
N GLU A 223 -10.95 -40.37 4.14
CA GLU A 223 -12.36 -40.23 3.83
C GLU A 223 -12.68 -40.28 2.33
N THR A 224 -11.73 -39.84 1.47
CA THR A 224 -11.94 -39.85 0.02
C THR A 224 -11.71 -41.23 -0.64
N LEU A 225 -11.15 -42.19 0.12
CA LEU A 225 -10.89 -43.55 -0.34
C LEU A 225 -12.15 -44.18 -1.01
N LEU A 226 -13.33 -43.91 -0.49
CA LEU A 226 -14.58 -44.43 -1.02
C LEU A 226 -14.84 -44.06 -2.50
N GLY A 227 -14.18 -42.98 -2.98
CA GLY A 227 -14.26 -42.50 -4.37
C GLY A 227 -13.09 -42.91 -5.26
N ASP A 228 -12.16 -43.76 -4.78
CA ASP A 228 -11.01 -44.18 -5.59
C ASP A 228 -11.42 -45.00 -6.82
N THR A 229 -10.74 -44.73 -7.93
CA THR A 229 -10.99 -45.43 -9.23
C THR A 229 -9.77 -46.08 -9.80
N ALA A 230 -8.57 -45.83 -9.26
CA ALA A 230 -7.32 -46.51 -9.59
C ALA A 230 -6.29 -46.36 -8.47
N VAL A 231 -5.22 -47.13 -8.54
CA VAL A 231 -3.95 -46.86 -7.87
C VAL A 231 -2.90 -46.68 -8.97
N ALA A 232 -2.18 -45.53 -8.94
CA ALA A 232 -1.13 -45.22 -9.89
C ALA A 232 0.25 -45.56 -9.33
N VAL A 233 1.14 -46.05 -10.18
CA VAL A 233 2.56 -46.30 -9.91
C VAL A 233 3.39 -45.65 -11.02
N ASN A 234 4.66 -45.31 -10.72
CA ASN A 234 5.54 -44.76 -11.74
C ASN A 234 5.90 -45.87 -12.80
N THR A 235 5.89 -45.49 -14.07
CA THR A 235 6.24 -46.38 -15.19
C THR A 235 7.63 -47.03 -15.07
N GLU A 236 8.56 -46.37 -14.38
CA GLU A 236 9.95 -46.80 -14.18
C GLU A 236 10.20 -47.44 -12.81
N ASP A 237 9.17 -47.64 -11.96
CA ASP A 237 9.34 -48.23 -10.65
C ASP A 237 9.30 -49.74 -10.69
N GLU A 238 10.48 -50.36 -10.65
CA GLU A 238 10.63 -51.82 -10.73
C GLU A 238 9.89 -52.58 -9.62
N ARG A 239 9.61 -51.93 -8.45
CA ARG A 239 8.87 -52.55 -7.33
C ARG A 239 7.47 -52.94 -7.69
N TYR A 240 6.86 -52.26 -8.66
CA TYR A 240 5.42 -52.39 -8.99
C TYR A 240 5.14 -52.81 -10.43
N THR A 241 6.18 -53.07 -11.22
CA THR A 241 6.02 -53.43 -12.65
C THR A 241 5.10 -54.62 -12.83
N ASP A 242 5.16 -55.63 -11.98
CA ASP A 242 4.32 -56.84 -12.02
C ASP A 242 2.87 -56.64 -11.64
N LEU A 243 2.55 -55.46 -11.05
CA LEU A 243 1.21 -55.12 -10.58
C LEU A 243 0.43 -54.28 -11.60
N ILE A 244 1.10 -53.68 -12.59
CA ILE A 244 0.45 -52.84 -13.60
C ILE A 244 -0.56 -53.65 -14.36
N GLY A 245 -1.81 -53.17 -14.42
CA GLY A 245 -2.94 -53.85 -15.05
C GLY A 245 -3.66 -54.88 -14.17
N LYS A 246 -3.16 -55.19 -12.99
CA LYS A 246 -3.91 -56.02 -12.02
C LYS A 246 -5.00 -55.21 -11.36
N MET A 247 -5.97 -55.91 -10.81
CA MET A 247 -7.08 -55.32 -10.05
C MET A 247 -6.81 -55.40 -8.54
N LEU A 248 -7.19 -54.37 -7.83
CA LEU A 248 -7.16 -54.28 -6.38
C LEU A 248 -8.58 -54.27 -5.86
N GLU A 249 -8.83 -54.88 -4.72
CA GLU A 249 -10.06 -54.72 -3.98
C GLU A 249 -10.02 -53.41 -3.21
N LEU A 250 -10.92 -52.47 -3.53
CA LEU A 250 -11.01 -51.22 -2.79
C LEU A 250 -11.65 -51.51 -1.43
N PRO A 251 -10.89 -51.24 -0.33
CA PRO A 251 -11.39 -51.50 1.01
C PRO A 251 -12.77 -50.87 1.31
N LEU A 252 -13.60 -51.50 2.09
CA LEU A 252 -14.88 -51.00 2.59
C LEU A 252 -16.00 -50.84 1.54
N THR A 253 -15.69 -50.98 0.23
CA THR A 253 -16.68 -50.73 -0.85
C THR A 253 -17.04 -51.97 -1.64
N GLY A 254 -16.18 -53.00 -1.66
CA GLY A 254 -16.33 -54.19 -2.51
C GLY A 254 -16.07 -53.93 -4.00
N ARG A 255 -15.69 -52.69 -4.40
CA ARG A 255 -15.32 -52.38 -5.78
C ARG A 255 -13.90 -52.87 -6.10
N GLN A 256 -13.67 -53.17 -7.39
CA GLN A 256 -12.34 -53.49 -7.90
C GLN A 256 -11.82 -52.35 -8.75
N ILE A 257 -10.60 -51.93 -8.52
CA ILE A 257 -9.92 -50.79 -9.20
C ILE A 257 -8.59 -51.25 -9.80
N PRO A 258 -8.19 -50.74 -10.98
CA PRO A 258 -6.95 -51.13 -11.63
C PRO A 258 -5.73 -50.46 -11.01
N VAL A 259 -4.57 -51.13 -11.15
CA VAL A 259 -3.27 -50.51 -11.01
C VAL A 259 -2.87 -49.97 -12.39
N ILE A 260 -2.63 -48.66 -12.46
CA ILE A 260 -2.22 -47.94 -13.69
C ILE A 260 -0.80 -47.42 -13.57
N ALA A 261 -0.17 -47.20 -14.70
CA ALA A 261 1.17 -46.63 -14.78
C ALA A 261 1.10 -45.16 -15.26
N ASP A 262 1.59 -44.23 -14.46
CA ASP A 262 1.61 -42.80 -14.80
C ASP A 262 2.89 -42.12 -14.29
N ALA A 263 3.53 -41.33 -15.15
CA ALA A 263 4.77 -40.62 -14.84
C ALA A 263 4.59 -39.52 -13.77
N TYR A 264 3.36 -39.15 -13.42
CA TYR A 264 3.01 -38.24 -12.35
C TYR A 264 3.50 -38.73 -10.99
N VAL A 265 3.54 -40.04 -10.77
CA VAL A 265 3.88 -40.64 -9.46
C VAL A 265 5.37 -40.47 -9.18
N ASP A 266 5.69 -39.82 -8.06
CA ASP A 266 7.06 -39.77 -7.56
C ASP A 266 7.39 -41.09 -6.80
N LYS A 267 8.31 -41.88 -7.35
CA LYS A 267 8.73 -43.16 -6.79
C LYS A 267 9.49 -43.06 -5.46
N GLU A 268 10.03 -41.91 -5.15
CA GLU A 268 10.76 -41.66 -3.88
C GLU A 268 9.85 -41.08 -2.78
N PHE A 269 8.62 -40.67 -3.12
CA PHE A 269 7.68 -40.08 -2.16
C PHE A 269 6.69 -41.12 -1.60
N GLY A 270 6.56 -41.16 -0.27
CA GLY A 270 5.63 -42.06 0.43
C GLY A 270 5.94 -43.54 0.14
N THR A 271 4.96 -44.27 -0.39
CA THR A 271 5.10 -45.70 -0.78
C THR A 271 5.50 -45.87 -2.23
N GLY A 272 5.51 -44.82 -3.05
CA GLY A 272 5.65 -44.89 -4.50
C GLY A 272 4.36 -45.34 -5.22
N CYS A 273 3.25 -45.51 -4.47
CA CYS A 273 1.92 -45.79 -4.98
C CYS A 273 0.98 -44.68 -4.54
N VAL A 274 0.18 -44.16 -5.47
CA VAL A 274 -0.78 -43.08 -5.20
C VAL A 274 -2.19 -43.57 -5.52
N LYS A 275 -3.11 -43.47 -4.56
CA LYS A 275 -4.55 -43.71 -4.83
C LYS A 275 -5.06 -42.58 -5.74
N ILE A 276 -5.89 -42.88 -6.70
CA ILE A 276 -6.44 -41.92 -7.65
C ILE A 276 -7.91 -41.73 -7.39
N THR A 277 -8.27 -40.49 -6.95
CA THR A 277 -9.64 -40.09 -6.67
C THR A 277 -10.01 -38.89 -7.54
N PRO A 278 -10.34 -39.05 -8.80
CA PRO A 278 -10.50 -37.97 -9.78
C PRO A 278 -11.49 -36.88 -9.36
N ALA A 279 -12.49 -37.22 -8.56
CA ALA A 279 -13.50 -36.26 -8.12
C ALA A 279 -13.06 -35.38 -6.91
N HIS A 280 -11.96 -35.71 -6.22
CA HIS A 280 -11.57 -35.07 -4.95
C HIS A 280 -10.11 -34.59 -4.86
N ASP A 281 -9.33 -34.66 -5.95
CA ASP A 281 -7.99 -34.13 -6.04
C ASP A 281 -7.70 -33.62 -7.46
N PRO A 282 -7.16 -32.38 -7.61
CA PRO A 282 -6.90 -31.79 -8.93
C PRO A 282 -5.89 -32.57 -9.78
N ASN A 283 -4.86 -33.16 -9.15
CA ASN A 283 -3.86 -33.95 -9.88
C ASN A 283 -4.44 -35.32 -10.30
N ASP A 284 -5.21 -35.94 -9.39
CA ASP A 284 -5.91 -37.19 -9.68
C ASP A 284 -6.94 -37.01 -10.82
N PHE A 285 -7.58 -35.85 -10.89
CA PHE A 285 -8.49 -35.50 -11.98
C PHE A 285 -7.78 -35.51 -13.36
N GLU A 286 -6.57 -34.95 -13.45
CA GLU A 286 -5.80 -34.97 -14.69
C GLU A 286 -5.27 -36.37 -15.04
N VAL A 287 -4.87 -37.15 -14.02
CA VAL A 287 -4.55 -38.59 -14.21
C VAL A 287 -5.80 -39.34 -14.70
N GLY A 288 -6.96 -39.07 -14.06
CA GLY A 288 -8.23 -39.67 -14.44
C GLY A 288 -8.60 -39.42 -15.89
N LYS A 289 -8.42 -38.22 -16.40
CA LYS A 289 -8.64 -37.89 -17.81
C LYS A 289 -7.70 -38.65 -18.76
N ARG A 290 -6.40 -38.72 -18.44
CA ARG A 290 -5.41 -39.43 -19.26
C ARG A 290 -5.73 -40.92 -19.36
N HIS A 291 -6.25 -41.50 -18.30
CA HIS A 291 -6.59 -42.93 -18.22
C HIS A 291 -8.06 -43.24 -18.37
N ASN A 292 -8.90 -42.24 -18.68
CA ASN A 292 -10.36 -42.35 -18.83
C ASN A 292 -11.03 -43.04 -17.63
N LEU A 293 -10.64 -42.64 -16.41
CA LEU A 293 -11.21 -43.17 -15.17
C LEU A 293 -12.56 -42.48 -14.84
N GLU A 294 -13.40 -43.19 -14.08
CA GLU A 294 -14.65 -42.66 -13.59
C GLU A 294 -14.43 -41.58 -12.51
N GLU A 295 -15.25 -40.53 -12.51
CA GLU A 295 -15.24 -39.44 -11.52
C GLU A 295 -16.31 -39.68 -10.48
N ILE A 296 -15.99 -40.34 -9.37
CA ILE A 296 -16.93 -40.68 -8.29
C ILE A 296 -16.85 -39.64 -7.16
N CYS A 297 -17.78 -38.69 -7.15
CA CYS A 297 -17.91 -37.70 -6.07
C CYS A 297 -18.71 -38.34 -4.92
N ILE A 298 -18.09 -38.42 -3.73
CA ILE A 298 -18.66 -39.07 -2.53
C ILE A 298 -19.15 -38.07 -1.48
N MET A 299 -19.10 -36.77 -1.74
CA MET A 299 -19.49 -35.71 -0.79
C MET A 299 -20.68 -34.90 -1.32
N ASN A 300 -21.55 -34.48 -0.42
CA ASN A 300 -22.58 -33.48 -0.62
C ASN A 300 -21.99 -32.08 -0.56
N ASP A 301 -22.79 -31.07 -0.85
CA ASP A 301 -22.37 -29.65 -0.88
C ASP A 301 -21.90 -29.10 0.48
N ASP A 302 -22.40 -29.66 1.57
CA ASP A 302 -22.01 -29.40 2.95
C ASP A 302 -20.81 -30.25 3.43
N ALA A 303 -20.19 -31.01 2.54
CA ALA A 303 -19.14 -31.99 2.79
C ALA A 303 -19.53 -33.15 3.73
N THR A 304 -20.78 -33.43 3.90
CA THR A 304 -21.23 -34.73 4.42
C THR A 304 -21.05 -35.81 3.34
N ILE A 305 -20.77 -37.02 3.76
CA ILE A 305 -20.68 -38.16 2.84
C ILE A 305 -22.06 -38.45 2.21
N ASN A 306 -22.11 -38.58 0.89
CA ASN A 306 -23.37 -38.88 0.18
C ASN A 306 -23.71 -40.38 0.18
N GLU A 307 -24.76 -40.77 -0.51
CA GLU A 307 -25.27 -42.17 -0.55
C GLU A 307 -24.24 -43.17 -1.13
N LEU A 308 -23.31 -42.73 -1.98
CA LEU A 308 -22.24 -43.55 -2.53
C LEU A 308 -21.22 -44.00 -1.47
N GLY A 309 -21.15 -43.32 -0.34
CA GLY A 309 -20.35 -43.71 0.82
C GLY A 309 -20.92 -44.84 1.68
N GLY A 310 -22.08 -45.43 1.32
CA GLY A 310 -22.69 -46.59 1.97
C GLY A 310 -22.98 -46.31 3.46
N LYS A 311 -22.40 -47.10 4.37
CA LYS A 311 -22.68 -46.98 5.83
C LYS A 311 -22.19 -45.65 6.43
N TYR A 312 -21.37 -44.89 5.72
CA TYR A 312 -20.85 -43.55 6.16
C TYR A 312 -21.72 -42.40 5.66
N ALA A 313 -22.76 -42.68 4.84
CA ALA A 313 -23.64 -41.65 4.31
C ALA A 313 -24.26 -40.79 5.43
N GLY A 314 -24.28 -39.48 5.22
CA GLY A 314 -24.78 -38.49 6.19
C GLY A 314 -23.78 -38.09 7.28
N MET A 315 -22.62 -38.74 7.40
CA MET A 315 -21.59 -38.34 8.34
C MET A 315 -20.82 -37.10 7.80
N ASP A 316 -20.46 -36.19 8.69
CA ASP A 316 -19.47 -35.16 8.37
C ASP A 316 -18.12 -35.78 7.94
N ARG A 317 -17.42 -35.13 6.98
CA ARG A 317 -16.16 -35.65 6.42
C ARG A 317 -15.15 -36.10 7.45
N TYR A 318 -15.01 -35.39 8.58
CA TYR A 318 -14.06 -35.74 9.65
C TYR A 318 -14.57 -36.84 10.56
N GLU A 319 -15.88 -36.94 10.75
CA GLU A 319 -16.51 -38.11 11.43
C GLU A 319 -16.34 -39.37 10.60
N ALA A 320 -16.62 -39.27 9.30
CA ALA A 320 -16.38 -40.34 8.34
C ALA A 320 -14.92 -40.79 8.30
N ARG A 321 -13.95 -39.83 8.29
CA ARG A 321 -12.52 -40.15 8.39
C ARG A 321 -12.20 -41.00 9.61
N ARG A 322 -12.71 -40.63 10.79
CA ARG A 322 -12.48 -41.39 12.02
C ARG A 322 -13.12 -42.80 11.95
N ALA A 323 -14.31 -42.88 11.45
CA ALA A 323 -15.02 -44.16 11.29
C ALA A 323 -14.30 -45.09 10.28
N ILE A 324 -13.92 -44.55 9.11
CA ILE A 324 -13.19 -45.30 8.07
C ILE A 324 -11.85 -45.82 8.60
N VAL A 325 -11.05 -45.00 9.29
CA VAL A 325 -9.78 -45.40 9.84
C VAL A 325 -9.96 -46.51 10.87
N LYS A 326 -10.98 -46.43 11.74
CA LYS A 326 -11.28 -47.45 12.72
C LYS A 326 -11.67 -48.78 12.03
N ASP A 327 -12.52 -48.74 11.00
CA ASP A 327 -12.95 -49.94 10.31
C ASP A 327 -11.78 -50.59 9.51
N LEU A 328 -10.88 -49.80 8.96
CA LEU A 328 -9.64 -50.29 8.32
C LEU A 328 -8.71 -50.99 9.30
N ASP A 329 -8.62 -50.49 10.54
CA ASP A 329 -7.85 -51.10 11.61
C ASP A 329 -8.47 -52.43 12.06
N GLU A 330 -9.78 -52.47 12.24
CA GLU A 330 -10.53 -53.69 12.60
C GLU A 330 -10.40 -54.76 11.50
N LEU A 331 -10.27 -54.36 10.22
CA LEU A 331 -10.05 -55.31 9.10
C LEU A 331 -8.58 -55.71 8.93
N GLY A 332 -7.64 -55.13 9.73
CA GLY A 332 -6.21 -55.37 9.60
C GLY A 332 -5.59 -54.79 8.33
N LEU A 333 -6.23 -53.80 7.71
CA LEU A 333 -5.76 -53.14 6.50
C LEU A 333 -5.03 -51.82 6.80
N LEU A 334 -5.15 -51.27 7.99
CA LEU A 334 -4.37 -50.12 8.46
C LEU A 334 -2.96 -50.55 8.88
N VAL A 335 -1.94 -50.16 8.14
CA VAL A 335 -0.54 -50.56 8.43
C VAL A 335 0.06 -49.69 9.53
N LYS A 336 -0.03 -48.37 9.41
CA LYS A 336 0.46 -47.41 10.39
C LYS A 336 -0.14 -46.04 10.17
N VAL A 337 -0.03 -45.20 11.19
CA VAL A 337 -0.37 -43.75 11.12
C VAL A 337 0.89 -42.98 11.47
N ALA A 338 1.42 -42.20 10.51
CA ALA A 338 2.62 -41.42 10.67
C ALA A 338 2.31 -39.91 10.74
N PRO A 339 2.87 -39.14 11.66
CA PRO A 339 2.72 -37.68 11.67
C PRO A 339 3.25 -37.08 10.36
N HIS A 340 2.52 -36.11 9.81
CA HIS A 340 2.90 -35.43 8.57
C HIS A 340 2.46 -33.99 8.57
N MET A 341 3.41 -33.07 8.33
CA MET A 341 3.09 -31.66 8.07
C MET A 341 2.74 -31.49 6.59
N HIS A 342 1.60 -30.91 6.30
CA HIS A 342 1.20 -30.63 4.93
C HIS A 342 0.40 -29.35 4.82
N ALA A 343 0.50 -28.70 3.65
CA ALA A 343 -0.27 -27.51 3.34
C ALA A 343 -1.75 -27.85 3.13
N VAL A 344 -2.62 -27.25 3.94
CA VAL A 344 -4.08 -27.41 3.83
C VAL A 344 -4.67 -26.13 3.27
N GLY A 345 -5.46 -26.26 2.19
CA GLY A 345 -6.19 -25.15 1.60
C GLY A 345 -7.40 -24.75 2.44
N THR A 346 -7.50 -23.50 2.83
CA THR A 346 -8.63 -22.91 3.55
C THR A 346 -9.22 -21.73 2.79
N HIS A 347 -10.52 -21.52 2.90
CA HIS A 347 -11.20 -20.37 2.31
C HIS A 347 -10.84 -19.09 3.07
N ASP A 348 -10.40 -18.06 2.38
CA ASP A 348 -9.90 -16.81 2.98
C ASP A 348 -10.96 -16.07 3.83
N ARG A 349 -12.27 -16.27 3.56
CA ARG A 349 -13.39 -15.61 4.24
C ARG A 349 -13.85 -16.33 5.50
N CYS A 350 -14.21 -17.60 5.38
CA CYS A 350 -14.77 -18.37 6.49
C CYS A 350 -13.75 -19.29 7.20
N LYS A 351 -12.52 -19.37 6.70
CA LYS A 351 -11.41 -20.19 7.23
C LYS A 351 -11.67 -21.70 7.24
N THR A 352 -12.71 -22.15 6.55
CA THR A 352 -13.02 -23.58 6.41
C THR A 352 -12.06 -24.24 5.42
N THR A 353 -11.65 -25.48 5.71
CA THR A 353 -10.91 -26.30 4.75
C THR A 353 -11.74 -26.52 3.49
N VAL A 354 -11.14 -26.19 2.35
CA VAL A 354 -11.76 -26.33 1.01
C VAL A 354 -11.81 -27.78 0.60
N GLU A 355 -12.87 -28.16 -0.14
CA GLU A 355 -13.00 -29.48 -0.75
C GLU A 355 -12.85 -29.37 -2.28
N PRO A 356 -11.79 -29.93 -2.87
CA PRO A 356 -11.80 -30.15 -4.32
C PRO A 356 -12.93 -31.10 -4.70
N MET A 357 -13.82 -30.68 -5.60
CA MET A 357 -14.98 -31.44 -6.03
C MET A 357 -15.23 -31.25 -7.52
N VAL A 358 -15.59 -32.30 -8.22
CA VAL A 358 -16.06 -32.21 -9.61
C VAL A 358 -17.50 -31.72 -9.62
N LYS A 359 -17.71 -30.55 -10.24
CA LYS A 359 -19.06 -29.96 -10.40
C LYS A 359 -19.24 -29.36 -11.78
N GLN A 360 -20.49 -29.31 -12.24
CA GLN A 360 -20.83 -28.58 -13.46
C GLN A 360 -20.92 -27.10 -13.18
N GLN A 361 -20.04 -26.31 -13.84
CA GLN A 361 -19.89 -24.88 -13.63
C GLN A 361 -19.74 -24.13 -14.97
N TRP A 362 -19.85 -22.81 -14.94
CA TRP A 362 -19.53 -21.96 -16.07
C TRP A 362 -18.06 -21.55 -16.02
N PHE A 363 -17.37 -21.64 -17.16
CA PHE A 363 -15.95 -21.34 -17.31
C PHE A 363 -15.68 -20.38 -18.46
N VAL A 364 -14.59 -19.63 -18.34
CA VAL A 364 -13.98 -18.86 -19.44
C VAL A 364 -12.67 -19.51 -19.83
N ARG A 365 -12.51 -19.80 -21.15
CA ARG A 365 -11.22 -20.23 -21.72
C ARG A 365 -10.26 -19.08 -21.73
N MET A 366 -9.08 -19.27 -21.16
CA MET A 366 -8.13 -18.17 -20.91
C MET A 366 -6.95 -18.12 -21.89
N ASP A 367 -6.67 -19.18 -22.64
CA ASP A 367 -5.43 -19.32 -23.44
C ASP A 367 -5.17 -18.13 -24.37
N GLU A 368 -6.15 -17.75 -25.21
CA GLU A 368 -5.97 -16.69 -26.20
C GLU A 368 -5.94 -15.31 -25.54
N MET A 369 -6.76 -15.09 -24.50
CA MET A 369 -6.77 -13.84 -23.74
C MET A 369 -5.46 -13.63 -22.96
N ALA A 370 -4.89 -14.71 -22.42
CA ALA A 370 -3.58 -14.65 -21.74
C ALA A 370 -2.45 -14.27 -22.70
N LYS A 371 -2.43 -14.84 -23.91
CA LYS A 371 -1.45 -14.48 -24.94
C LYS A 371 -1.53 -13.01 -25.32
N ALA A 372 -2.76 -12.48 -25.47
CA ALA A 372 -2.96 -11.07 -25.76
C ALA A 372 -2.47 -10.17 -24.62
N ALA A 373 -2.72 -10.57 -23.37
CA ALA A 373 -2.28 -9.83 -22.19
C ALA A 373 -0.74 -9.84 -22.02
N ILE A 374 -0.06 -10.97 -22.30
CA ILE A 374 1.40 -11.06 -22.31
C ILE A 374 1.97 -10.12 -23.37
N LYS A 375 1.42 -10.18 -24.59
CA LYS A 375 1.86 -9.34 -25.71
C LYS A 375 1.72 -7.85 -25.41
N ALA A 376 0.65 -7.42 -24.76
CA ALA A 376 0.44 -6.01 -24.40
C ALA A 376 1.55 -5.47 -23.46
N LEU A 377 2.08 -6.29 -22.55
CA LEU A 377 3.23 -5.94 -21.73
C LEU A 377 4.53 -5.88 -22.57
N GLU A 378 4.76 -6.92 -23.41
CA GLU A 378 5.95 -6.99 -24.26
C GLU A 378 6.04 -5.84 -25.28
N ASP A 379 4.92 -5.43 -25.83
CA ASP A 379 4.81 -4.31 -26.77
C ASP A 379 4.87 -2.93 -26.07
N GLY A 380 4.85 -2.90 -24.73
CA GLY A 380 4.88 -1.66 -23.93
C GLY A 380 3.55 -0.87 -23.93
N GLU A 381 2.43 -1.52 -24.27
CA GLU A 381 1.10 -0.89 -24.14
C GLU A 381 0.72 -0.60 -22.68
N LEU A 382 1.25 -1.42 -21.76
CA LEU A 382 1.18 -1.19 -20.32
C LEU A 382 2.53 -1.44 -19.65
N THR A 383 2.78 -0.76 -18.54
CA THR A 383 4.02 -0.89 -17.76
C THR A 383 3.71 -0.97 -16.26
N PHE A 384 4.49 -1.75 -15.53
CA PHE A 384 4.40 -1.80 -14.06
C PHE A 384 5.41 -0.86 -13.41
N VAL A 385 4.99 -0.17 -12.39
CA VAL A 385 5.87 0.63 -11.53
C VAL A 385 5.77 0.09 -10.09
N PRO A 386 6.82 -0.55 -9.55
CA PRO A 386 8.10 -0.83 -10.19
C PRO A 386 8.04 -2.04 -11.16
N GLU A 387 8.94 -2.04 -12.15
CA GLU A 387 9.06 -3.05 -13.22
C GLU A 387 9.18 -4.50 -12.69
N ARG A 388 9.71 -4.72 -11.50
CA ARG A 388 9.84 -6.06 -10.91
C ARG A 388 8.53 -6.87 -10.86
N PHE A 389 7.37 -6.21 -10.89
CA PHE A 389 6.06 -6.87 -10.91
C PHE A 389 5.65 -7.43 -12.27
N ASP A 390 6.38 -7.12 -13.34
CA ASP A 390 6.24 -7.76 -14.65
C ASP A 390 6.37 -9.29 -14.52
N LYS A 391 7.33 -9.75 -13.70
CA LYS A 391 7.55 -11.17 -13.43
C LYS A 391 6.34 -11.83 -12.75
N THR A 392 5.70 -11.15 -11.82
CA THR A 392 4.50 -11.64 -11.16
C THR A 392 3.33 -11.74 -12.14
N TYR A 393 3.14 -10.70 -12.95
CA TYR A 393 2.11 -10.66 -13.97
C TYR A 393 2.28 -11.77 -15.01
N LEU A 394 3.49 -11.93 -15.56
CA LEU A 394 3.81 -12.98 -16.55
C LEU A 394 3.65 -14.37 -15.95
N HIS A 395 4.15 -14.62 -14.74
CA HIS A 395 4.02 -15.92 -14.08
C HIS A 395 2.57 -16.40 -13.97
N TRP A 396 1.64 -15.49 -13.61
CA TRP A 396 0.23 -15.83 -13.52
C TRP A 396 -0.40 -16.10 -14.90
N LEU A 397 -0.03 -15.34 -15.93
CA LEU A 397 -0.56 -15.52 -17.29
C LEU A 397 -0.03 -16.78 -17.97
N GLU A 398 1.25 -17.11 -17.78
CA GLU A 398 1.88 -18.33 -18.34
C GLU A 398 1.31 -19.61 -17.73
N ASN A 399 0.82 -19.54 -16.49
CA ASN A 399 0.25 -20.68 -15.76
C ASN A 399 -1.26 -20.61 -15.60
N ILE A 400 -1.94 -19.74 -16.35
CA ILE A 400 -3.36 -19.51 -16.22
C ILE A 400 -4.18 -20.73 -16.61
N ARG A 401 -5.23 -21.01 -15.85
CA ARG A 401 -6.21 -22.06 -16.16
C ARG A 401 -7.54 -21.41 -16.53
N ASP A 402 -8.46 -22.24 -17.08
CA ASP A 402 -9.82 -21.77 -17.32
C ASP A 402 -10.46 -21.23 -16.05
N TRP A 403 -11.05 -20.07 -16.14
CA TRP A 403 -11.61 -19.35 -15.00
C TRP A 403 -13.03 -19.79 -14.72
N CYS A 404 -13.30 -20.39 -13.55
CA CYS A 404 -14.64 -20.66 -13.06
C CYS A 404 -15.33 -19.35 -12.66
N ILE A 405 -16.39 -19.00 -13.38
CA ILE A 405 -17.11 -17.72 -13.22
C ILE A 405 -18.47 -17.84 -12.52
N SER A 406 -19.01 -19.04 -12.30
CA SER A 406 -20.29 -19.21 -11.59
C SER A 406 -20.08 -19.33 -10.08
N ARG A 407 -21.00 -18.72 -9.32
CA ARG A 407 -21.08 -18.78 -7.87
C ARG A 407 -22.51 -19.09 -7.44
N GLN A 408 -22.68 -19.98 -6.48
CA GLN A 408 -23.96 -20.38 -5.92
C GLN A 408 -24.40 -19.40 -4.84
N LEU A 409 -24.55 -18.15 -5.23
CA LEU A 409 -24.92 -17.01 -4.40
C LEU A 409 -26.21 -16.36 -4.90
N TRP A 410 -26.86 -15.59 -4.04
CA TRP A 410 -28.01 -14.79 -4.43
C TRP A 410 -27.62 -13.34 -4.73
N TRP A 411 -26.59 -12.84 -4.05
CA TRP A 411 -26.08 -11.48 -4.23
C TRP A 411 -24.99 -11.42 -5.32
N GLY A 412 -25.33 -10.80 -6.45
CA GLY A 412 -24.45 -10.63 -7.60
C GLY A 412 -25.19 -10.57 -8.91
N HIS A 413 -24.45 -10.51 -10.02
CA HIS A 413 -25.02 -10.57 -11.38
C HIS A 413 -25.47 -11.97 -11.71
N ARG A 414 -26.77 -12.18 -11.86
CA ARG A 414 -27.31 -13.47 -12.23
C ARG A 414 -26.92 -13.84 -13.66
N ILE A 415 -26.50 -15.06 -13.88
CA ILE A 415 -26.03 -15.54 -15.18
C ILE A 415 -27.19 -15.45 -16.21
N PRO A 416 -26.95 -14.78 -17.39
CA PRO A 416 -27.96 -14.55 -18.42
C PRO A 416 -28.16 -15.78 -19.33
N ALA A 417 -28.27 -16.97 -18.74
CA ALA A 417 -28.51 -18.24 -19.42
C ALA A 417 -29.85 -18.83 -18.98
N TYR A 418 -30.60 -19.35 -19.92
CA TYR A 418 -31.94 -19.86 -19.73
C TYR A 418 -32.03 -21.29 -20.26
N TYR A 419 -32.56 -22.20 -19.46
CA TYR A 419 -32.74 -23.62 -19.79
C TYR A 419 -34.15 -23.86 -20.25
N CYS A 420 -34.30 -24.45 -21.42
CA CYS A 420 -35.60 -24.88 -21.89
C CYS A 420 -36.09 -26.10 -21.09
N ASP A 421 -37.24 -25.97 -20.42
CA ASP A 421 -37.80 -27.03 -19.57
C ASP A 421 -38.22 -28.32 -20.35
N GLU A 422 -38.45 -28.23 -21.68
CA GLU A 422 -38.81 -29.37 -22.52
C GLU A 422 -37.60 -30.05 -23.17
N CYS A 423 -36.65 -29.31 -23.76
CA CYS A 423 -35.56 -29.92 -24.55
C CYS A 423 -34.19 -29.77 -23.97
N GLY A 424 -34.05 -29.06 -22.82
CA GLY A 424 -32.77 -28.81 -22.15
C GLY A 424 -31.81 -27.87 -22.90
N GLU A 425 -32.27 -27.22 -23.98
CA GLU A 425 -31.43 -26.25 -24.73
C GLU A 425 -31.06 -25.06 -23.85
N ILE A 426 -29.78 -24.65 -23.92
CA ILE A 426 -29.28 -23.48 -23.21
C ILE A 426 -29.39 -22.28 -24.14
N VAL A 427 -30.16 -21.28 -23.74
CA VAL A 427 -30.30 -20.02 -24.47
C VAL A 427 -29.64 -18.90 -23.70
N VAL A 428 -28.55 -18.34 -24.23
CA VAL A 428 -27.85 -17.18 -23.64
C VAL A 428 -28.35 -15.92 -24.32
N LYS A 429 -28.85 -14.95 -23.54
CA LYS A 429 -29.44 -13.73 -24.06
C LYS A 429 -29.33 -12.61 -23.06
N LYS A 430 -29.04 -11.38 -23.56
CA LYS A 430 -29.11 -10.12 -22.80
C LYS A 430 -30.56 -9.56 -22.76
N GLY A 431 -30.83 -8.78 -21.73
CA GLY A 431 -32.13 -8.06 -21.60
C GLY A 431 -33.29 -8.92 -21.17
N GLY A 432 -33.03 -9.99 -20.41
CA GLY A 432 -34.01 -10.85 -19.78
C GLY A 432 -34.41 -12.10 -20.58
N ALA A 433 -35.40 -12.82 -20.11
CA ALA A 433 -35.81 -14.14 -20.62
C ALA A 433 -36.20 -14.10 -22.12
N PRO A 434 -35.80 -15.10 -22.93
CA PRO A 434 -36.27 -15.25 -24.28
C PRO A 434 -37.77 -15.61 -24.28
N GLU A 435 -38.51 -15.13 -25.29
CA GLU A 435 -39.96 -15.43 -25.40
C GLU A 435 -40.23 -16.91 -25.65
N LYS A 436 -39.32 -17.59 -26.36
CA LYS A 436 -39.44 -19.03 -26.67
C LYS A 436 -38.08 -19.65 -26.95
N CYS A 437 -37.95 -20.95 -26.72
CA CYS A 437 -36.81 -21.74 -27.07
C CYS A 437 -36.60 -21.75 -28.62
N PRO A 438 -35.41 -21.39 -29.13
CA PRO A 438 -35.13 -21.39 -30.57
C PRO A 438 -35.16 -22.79 -31.21
N LYS A 439 -34.99 -23.86 -30.39
CA LYS A 439 -34.90 -25.22 -30.86
C LYS A 439 -36.26 -25.94 -30.91
N CYS A 440 -37.10 -25.84 -29.89
CA CYS A 440 -38.37 -26.55 -29.81
C CYS A 440 -39.62 -25.62 -29.75
N GLY A 441 -39.44 -24.31 -29.58
CA GLY A 441 -40.53 -23.35 -29.48
C GLY A 441 -41.22 -23.28 -28.13
N CYS A 442 -40.77 -24.00 -27.10
CA CYS A 442 -41.30 -23.95 -25.75
C CYS A 442 -41.18 -22.54 -25.18
N THR A 443 -42.16 -22.07 -24.45
CA THR A 443 -42.20 -20.75 -23.80
C THR A 443 -41.78 -20.80 -22.33
N HIS A 444 -41.54 -21.98 -21.79
CA HIS A 444 -41.08 -22.19 -20.42
C HIS A 444 -39.55 -22.36 -20.42
N LEU A 445 -38.85 -21.30 -19.97
CA LEU A 445 -37.43 -21.30 -19.83
C LEU A 445 -37.08 -20.80 -18.44
N THR A 446 -36.26 -21.58 -17.74
CA THR A 446 -35.80 -21.28 -16.38
C THR A 446 -34.41 -20.64 -16.42
N GLN A 447 -34.25 -19.46 -15.82
CA GLN A 447 -32.94 -18.78 -15.73
C GLN A 447 -32.02 -19.53 -14.78
N ASP A 448 -30.73 -19.61 -15.13
CA ASP A 448 -29.67 -20.13 -14.24
C ASP A 448 -29.75 -19.48 -12.86
N GLU A 449 -29.61 -20.24 -11.80
CA GLU A 449 -29.71 -19.73 -10.43
C GLU A 449 -28.41 -19.12 -9.92
N ASP A 450 -27.28 -19.45 -10.54
CA ASP A 450 -25.97 -18.97 -10.16
C ASP A 450 -25.78 -17.49 -10.54
N THR A 451 -24.92 -16.85 -9.79
CA THR A 451 -24.41 -15.49 -10.08
C THR A 451 -22.97 -15.57 -10.60
N LEU A 452 -22.53 -14.50 -11.24
CA LEU A 452 -21.15 -14.37 -11.69
C LEU A 452 -20.19 -14.04 -10.55
N ASP A 453 -18.97 -14.51 -10.65
CA ASP A 453 -17.85 -14.08 -9.81
C ASP A 453 -17.76 -12.55 -9.79
N THR A 454 -17.56 -11.94 -8.62
CA THR A 454 -17.44 -10.48 -8.48
C THR A 454 -16.36 -9.89 -9.40
N TRP A 455 -15.30 -10.64 -9.63
CA TRP A 455 -14.21 -10.24 -10.51
C TRP A 455 -14.59 -10.17 -11.99
N PHE A 456 -15.71 -10.75 -12.39
CA PHE A 456 -16.20 -10.64 -13.76
C PHE A 456 -16.67 -9.22 -14.07
N SER A 457 -17.45 -8.61 -13.19
CA SER A 457 -17.90 -7.21 -13.33
C SER A 457 -16.75 -6.23 -13.01
N SER A 458 -15.93 -6.52 -12.00
CA SER A 458 -14.80 -5.67 -11.61
C SER A 458 -13.74 -5.57 -12.72
N ALA A 459 -13.60 -6.61 -13.55
CA ALA A 459 -12.71 -6.60 -14.73
C ALA A 459 -13.12 -5.60 -15.81
N LEU A 460 -14.38 -5.17 -15.82
CA LEU A 460 -14.92 -4.23 -16.81
C LEU A 460 -14.81 -2.76 -16.35
N TRP A 461 -14.39 -2.54 -15.12
CA TRP A 461 -14.42 -1.25 -14.42
C TRP A 461 -13.84 -0.07 -15.22
N PRO A 462 -12.67 -0.17 -15.88
CA PRO A 462 -12.09 0.95 -16.63
C PRO A 462 -12.96 1.48 -17.78
N PHE A 463 -13.83 0.67 -18.36
CA PHE A 463 -14.65 1.05 -19.51
C PHE A 463 -16.16 0.98 -19.25
N SER A 464 -16.64 0.09 -18.40
CA SER A 464 -18.05 0.06 -18.02
C SER A 464 -18.52 1.33 -17.30
N THR A 465 -17.63 1.93 -16.49
CA THR A 465 -17.88 3.19 -15.79
C THR A 465 -17.99 4.39 -16.71
N LEU A 466 -17.41 4.30 -17.90
CA LEU A 466 -17.45 5.36 -18.94
C LEU A 466 -18.58 5.17 -19.96
N GLY A 467 -19.46 4.17 -19.73
CA GLY A 467 -20.67 3.96 -20.51
C GLY A 467 -20.62 2.84 -21.54
N TRP A 468 -19.48 2.12 -21.68
CA TRP A 468 -19.42 0.93 -22.54
C TRP A 468 -20.52 -0.10 -22.13
N PRO A 469 -21.24 -0.77 -23.06
CA PRO A 469 -20.94 -0.92 -24.50
C PRO A 469 -21.41 0.21 -25.44
N GLU A 470 -22.04 1.24 -24.90
CA GLU A 470 -22.43 2.40 -25.69
C GLU A 470 -21.18 3.20 -26.12
N LYS A 471 -21.27 3.86 -27.27
CA LYS A 471 -20.23 4.79 -27.73
C LYS A 471 -20.50 6.17 -27.15
N THR A 472 -19.95 6.42 -25.95
CA THR A 472 -20.08 7.71 -25.27
C THR A 472 -18.90 8.62 -25.57
N GLU A 473 -19.09 9.94 -25.46
CA GLU A 473 -18.00 10.92 -25.57
C GLU A 473 -16.96 10.72 -24.46
N GLU A 474 -17.38 10.32 -23.27
CA GLU A 474 -16.53 9.98 -22.15
C GLU A 474 -15.61 8.79 -22.46
N MET A 475 -16.16 7.75 -23.10
CA MET A 475 -15.38 6.58 -23.50
C MET A 475 -14.32 6.94 -24.55
N GLU A 476 -14.63 7.82 -25.50
CA GLU A 476 -13.69 8.27 -26.52
C GLU A 476 -12.59 9.18 -25.94
N TYR A 477 -12.91 9.98 -24.93
CA TYR A 477 -12.00 10.99 -24.37
C TYR A 477 -11.16 10.47 -23.20
N PHE A 478 -11.75 9.72 -22.26
CA PHE A 478 -11.09 9.28 -21.02
C PHE A 478 -10.53 7.86 -21.05
N TYR A 479 -10.76 7.07 -22.09
CA TYR A 479 -10.26 5.69 -22.21
C TYR A 479 -9.30 5.54 -23.40
N PRO A 480 -8.16 4.81 -23.26
CA PRO A 480 -7.67 4.11 -22.05
C PRO A 480 -7.35 5.05 -20.90
N THR A 481 -7.41 4.54 -19.65
CA THR A 481 -7.03 5.32 -18.48
C THR A 481 -5.50 5.44 -18.37
N ASP A 482 -4.99 6.42 -17.61
CA ASP A 482 -3.56 6.69 -17.58
C ASP A 482 -2.83 5.82 -16.56
N VAL A 483 -3.35 5.77 -15.34
CA VAL A 483 -2.72 5.06 -14.23
C VAL A 483 -3.75 4.24 -13.46
N LEU A 484 -3.44 2.97 -13.23
CA LEU A 484 -4.10 2.15 -12.22
C LEU A 484 -3.22 2.11 -10.98
N VAL A 485 -3.74 2.50 -9.82
CA VAL A 485 -3.05 2.35 -8.54
C VAL A 485 -3.67 1.19 -7.77
N THR A 486 -2.86 0.26 -7.28
CA THR A 486 -3.36 -0.92 -6.57
C THR A 486 -2.26 -1.60 -5.73
N GLY A 487 -2.66 -2.42 -4.77
CA GLY A 487 -1.76 -3.31 -4.02
C GLY A 487 -1.25 -4.48 -4.87
N TYR A 488 -0.07 -4.98 -4.55
CA TYR A 488 0.52 -6.12 -5.26
C TYR A 488 -0.29 -7.43 -5.08
N ASP A 489 -1.08 -7.53 -4.04
CA ASP A 489 -1.84 -8.72 -3.67
C ASP A 489 -3.05 -9.00 -4.57
N ILE A 490 -3.49 -8.03 -5.38
CA ILE A 490 -4.60 -8.17 -6.33
C ILE A 490 -4.19 -8.07 -7.81
N ILE A 491 -2.91 -8.24 -8.14
CA ILE A 491 -2.45 -8.28 -9.54
C ILE A 491 -3.17 -9.38 -10.32
N PHE A 492 -3.23 -10.59 -9.78
CA PHE A 492 -3.93 -11.72 -10.41
C PHE A 492 -5.44 -11.50 -10.44
N PHE A 493 -6.03 -11.10 -9.32
CA PHE A 493 -7.48 -11.00 -9.20
C PHE A 493 -8.09 -9.92 -10.07
N TRP A 494 -7.42 -8.77 -10.17
CA TRP A 494 -8.01 -7.59 -10.76
C TRP A 494 -7.22 -7.05 -11.96
N VAL A 495 -5.92 -6.80 -11.83
CA VAL A 495 -5.12 -6.20 -12.91
C VAL A 495 -5.16 -7.06 -14.17
N ILE A 496 -4.81 -8.35 -14.06
CA ILE A 496 -4.79 -9.30 -15.19
C ILE A 496 -6.18 -9.37 -15.85
N ARG A 497 -7.23 -9.45 -15.04
CA ARG A 497 -8.61 -9.57 -15.53
C ARG A 497 -9.07 -8.31 -16.26
N MET A 498 -8.71 -7.12 -15.78
CA MET A 498 -8.99 -5.87 -16.50
C MET A 498 -8.23 -5.80 -17.83
N VAL A 499 -6.96 -6.23 -17.85
CA VAL A 499 -6.14 -6.19 -19.08
C VAL A 499 -6.74 -7.07 -20.15
N PHE A 500 -7.00 -8.34 -19.87
CA PHE A 500 -7.56 -9.21 -20.92
C PHE A 500 -8.99 -8.81 -21.31
N SER A 501 -9.79 -8.32 -20.37
CA SER A 501 -11.15 -7.84 -20.69
C SER A 501 -11.11 -6.57 -21.54
N GLY A 502 -10.23 -5.63 -21.23
CA GLY A 502 -10.03 -4.40 -22.04
C GLY A 502 -9.59 -4.74 -23.45
N LEU A 503 -8.58 -5.57 -23.61
CA LEU A 503 -8.10 -6.00 -24.93
C LEU A 503 -9.17 -6.74 -25.74
N GLU A 504 -9.89 -7.66 -25.09
CA GLU A 504 -10.94 -8.47 -25.77
C GLU A 504 -12.15 -7.62 -26.19
N GLN A 505 -12.58 -6.67 -25.36
CA GLN A 505 -13.80 -5.90 -25.61
C GLN A 505 -13.59 -4.59 -26.38
N THR A 506 -12.43 -3.94 -26.18
CA THR A 506 -12.15 -2.62 -26.77
C THR A 506 -10.98 -2.62 -27.76
N GLY A 507 -10.19 -3.69 -27.79
CA GLY A 507 -8.97 -3.80 -28.60
C GLY A 507 -7.78 -2.97 -28.07
N LYS A 508 -7.85 -2.46 -26.85
CA LYS A 508 -6.82 -1.63 -26.22
C LYS A 508 -6.55 -2.10 -24.78
N ALA A 509 -5.31 -2.00 -24.30
CA ALA A 509 -5.03 -2.12 -22.89
C ALA A 509 -5.81 -1.05 -22.10
N PRO A 510 -6.39 -1.40 -20.93
CA PRO A 510 -7.30 -0.50 -20.23
C PRO A 510 -6.61 0.66 -19.50
N PHE A 511 -5.30 0.61 -19.32
CA PHE A 511 -4.47 1.63 -18.67
C PHE A 511 -3.02 1.52 -19.16
N HIS A 512 -2.29 2.66 -19.09
CA HIS A 512 -0.90 2.73 -19.54
C HIS A 512 0.10 2.32 -18.44
N HIS A 513 -0.16 2.70 -17.19
CA HIS A 513 0.71 2.42 -16.07
C HIS A 513 -0.04 1.69 -14.95
N VAL A 514 0.61 0.70 -14.35
CA VAL A 514 0.14 0.03 -13.12
C VAL A 514 1.09 0.39 -11.99
N LEU A 515 0.69 1.36 -11.18
CA LEU A 515 1.45 1.80 -10.01
C LEU A 515 1.11 0.90 -8.82
N ILE A 516 2.07 0.07 -8.44
CA ILE A 516 1.90 -0.89 -7.35
C ILE A 516 2.36 -0.28 -6.03
N HIS A 517 1.53 -0.36 -5.00
CA HIS A 517 1.92 -0.05 -3.63
C HIS A 517 2.02 -1.32 -2.77
N GLY A 518 2.76 -1.22 -1.67
CA GLY A 518 2.85 -2.28 -0.67
C GLY A 518 1.71 -2.22 0.36
N LEU A 519 1.76 -3.10 1.34
CA LEU A 519 0.79 -3.17 2.43
C LEU A 519 1.20 -2.24 3.58
N VAL A 520 0.20 -1.68 4.27
CA VAL A 520 0.44 -0.98 5.53
C VAL A 520 0.42 -2.00 6.67
N ARG A 521 1.52 -2.07 7.40
CA ARG A 521 1.73 -2.99 8.52
C ARG A 521 1.77 -2.24 9.85
N ASP A 522 1.54 -2.94 10.94
CA ASP A 522 1.70 -2.38 12.28
C ASP A 522 3.19 -2.05 12.60
N SER A 523 3.46 -1.44 13.74
CA SER A 523 4.81 -1.05 14.16
C SER A 523 5.77 -2.25 14.31
N GLN A 524 5.24 -3.46 14.48
CA GLN A 524 6.02 -4.71 14.55
C GLN A 524 6.21 -5.38 13.18
N GLY A 525 5.63 -4.82 12.11
CA GLY A 525 5.70 -5.35 10.75
C GLY A 525 4.69 -6.45 10.44
N ARG A 526 3.70 -6.67 11.30
CA ARG A 526 2.63 -7.66 11.06
C ARG A 526 1.53 -7.06 10.18
N LYS A 527 0.89 -7.87 9.35
CA LYS A 527 -0.29 -7.45 8.59
C LYS A 527 -1.40 -7.03 9.56
N MET A 528 -2.00 -5.86 9.31
CA MET A 528 -3.13 -5.40 10.10
C MET A 528 -4.38 -6.23 9.79
N SER A 529 -5.06 -6.71 10.82
CA SER A 529 -6.33 -7.44 10.70
C SER A 529 -7.23 -7.23 11.90
N LYS A 530 -8.54 -7.38 11.69
CA LYS A 530 -9.53 -7.30 12.77
C LYS A 530 -9.33 -8.42 13.80
N SER A 531 -8.93 -9.61 13.35
CA SER A 531 -8.69 -10.77 14.22
C SER A 531 -7.50 -10.62 15.16
N LEU A 532 -6.47 -9.86 14.75
CA LEU A 532 -5.30 -9.55 15.59
C LEU A 532 -5.50 -8.31 16.47
N GLY A 533 -6.59 -7.56 16.28
CA GLY A 533 -6.87 -6.33 17.04
C GLY A 533 -5.82 -5.23 16.83
N ASN A 534 -5.00 -5.32 15.78
CA ASN A 534 -3.94 -4.36 15.45
C ASN A 534 -4.31 -3.41 14.30
N GLY A 535 -5.56 -3.47 13.82
CA GLY A 535 -6.07 -2.57 12.80
C GLY A 535 -6.25 -1.15 13.33
N ILE A 536 -5.80 -0.17 12.55
CA ILE A 536 -5.97 1.27 12.87
C ILE A 536 -7.01 1.83 11.91
N ASP A 537 -8.04 2.48 12.47
CA ASP A 537 -9.06 3.18 11.69
C ASP A 537 -8.48 4.51 11.19
N PRO A 538 -8.46 4.77 9.87
CA PRO A 538 -8.03 6.07 9.34
C PRO A 538 -8.81 7.26 9.93
N LEU A 539 -10.09 7.09 10.22
CA LEU A 539 -10.90 8.15 10.81
C LEU A 539 -10.46 8.53 12.23
N GLU A 540 -10.01 7.57 13.02
CA GLU A 540 -9.46 7.85 14.35
C GLU A 540 -8.21 8.75 14.26
N VAL A 541 -7.35 8.47 13.25
CA VAL A 541 -6.18 9.31 12.99
C VAL A 541 -6.57 10.71 12.53
N ILE A 542 -7.53 10.80 11.61
CA ILE A 542 -8.05 12.09 11.10
C ILE A 542 -8.69 12.91 12.21
N ASP A 543 -9.53 12.32 13.04
CA ASP A 543 -10.20 13.00 14.15
C ASP A 543 -9.19 13.55 15.17
N LYS A 544 -8.06 12.89 15.36
CA LYS A 544 -7.03 13.29 16.32
C LYS A 544 -6.00 14.27 15.76
N TYR A 545 -5.60 14.12 14.48
CA TYR A 545 -4.46 14.84 13.90
C TYR A 545 -4.78 15.61 12.62
N GLY A 546 -5.95 15.39 12.01
CA GLY A 546 -6.34 15.91 10.69
C GLY A 546 -5.94 15.00 9.52
N ALA A 547 -6.64 15.18 8.40
CA ALA A 547 -6.41 14.40 7.17
C ALA A 547 -5.03 14.69 6.57
N ASP A 548 -4.59 15.94 6.56
CA ASP A 548 -3.28 16.33 6.02
C ASP A 548 -2.12 15.63 6.72
N ALA A 549 -2.19 15.47 8.06
CA ALA A 549 -1.17 14.76 8.83
C ALA A 549 -1.12 13.27 8.47
N LEU A 550 -2.27 12.62 8.28
CA LEU A 550 -2.34 11.22 7.85
C LEU A 550 -1.77 11.06 6.44
N ARG A 551 -2.20 11.88 5.49
CA ARG A 551 -1.76 11.83 4.09
C ARG A 551 -0.24 11.99 3.96
N LEU A 552 0.32 12.99 4.64
CA LEU A 552 1.77 13.20 4.67
C LEU A 552 2.52 12.00 5.26
N THR A 553 2.01 11.43 6.35
CA THR A 553 2.60 10.24 7.01
C THR A 553 2.63 9.04 6.09
N LEU A 554 1.56 8.79 5.33
CA LEU A 554 1.46 7.69 4.39
C LEU A 554 2.41 7.83 3.19
N MET A 555 2.79 9.07 2.85
CA MET A 555 3.68 9.33 1.70
C MET A 555 5.14 9.46 2.09
N THR A 556 5.45 9.99 3.27
CA THR A 556 6.84 10.15 3.71
C THR A 556 7.55 8.81 3.84
N GLY A 557 8.62 8.62 3.06
CA GLY A 557 9.38 7.38 3.02
C GLY A 557 8.67 6.22 2.30
N ASN A 558 7.55 6.47 1.61
CA ASN A 558 6.90 5.49 0.76
C ASN A 558 7.72 5.29 -0.53
N ALA A 559 7.89 4.03 -0.93
CA ALA A 559 8.49 3.65 -2.20
C ALA A 559 7.57 2.66 -2.91
N PRO A 560 7.39 2.78 -4.24
CA PRO A 560 6.52 1.90 -5.01
C PRO A 560 6.79 0.41 -4.76
N GLY A 561 5.74 -0.36 -4.51
CA GLY A 561 5.78 -1.80 -4.29
C GLY A 561 6.35 -2.28 -2.95
N ASN A 562 6.74 -1.40 -2.05
CA ASN A 562 7.29 -1.76 -0.75
C ASN A 562 6.23 -1.60 0.36
N ASP A 563 6.22 -2.57 1.29
CA ASP A 563 5.42 -2.45 2.50
C ASP A 563 5.91 -1.30 3.39
N MET A 564 4.99 -0.66 4.09
CA MET A 564 5.31 0.38 5.05
C MET A 564 4.81 0.03 6.46
N ARG A 565 5.54 0.46 7.48
CA ARG A 565 5.11 0.34 8.87
C ARG A 565 4.48 1.65 9.34
N PHE A 566 3.34 1.55 9.98
CA PHE A 566 2.65 2.68 10.56
C PHE A 566 3.09 2.92 12.00
N TYR A 567 3.44 4.18 12.32
CA TYR A 567 3.83 4.64 13.65
C TYR A 567 3.07 5.92 14.00
N TRP A 568 2.51 5.99 15.21
CA TRP A 568 1.81 7.18 15.69
C TRP A 568 2.74 8.39 15.81
N GLU A 569 4.00 8.18 16.17
CA GLU A 569 5.02 9.23 16.27
C GLU A 569 5.29 9.93 14.93
N ARG A 570 5.14 9.23 13.82
CA ARG A 570 5.23 9.82 12.47
C ARG A 570 4.04 10.74 12.17
N VAL A 571 2.85 10.38 12.64
CA VAL A 571 1.67 11.25 12.50
C VAL A 571 1.84 12.52 13.31
N GLU A 572 2.39 12.41 14.52
CA GLU A 572 2.71 13.58 15.35
C GLU A 572 3.77 14.49 14.68
N ALA A 573 4.79 13.91 14.05
CA ALA A 573 5.78 14.67 13.28
C ALA A 573 5.14 15.41 12.10
N SER A 574 4.23 14.76 11.37
CA SER A 574 3.48 15.37 10.27
C SER A 574 2.57 16.53 10.75
N ARG A 575 1.91 16.38 11.90
CA ARG A 575 1.15 17.47 12.53
C ARG A 575 2.07 18.63 12.94
N ASN A 576 3.25 18.33 13.48
CA ASN A 576 4.21 19.35 13.86
C ASN A 576 4.73 20.14 12.66
N PHE A 577 4.90 19.45 11.52
CA PHE A 577 5.22 20.10 10.23
C PHE A 577 4.09 21.04 9.79
N ALA A 578 2.83 20.61 9.86
CA ALA A 578 1.68 21.48 9.58
C ALA A 578 1.68 22.74 10.48
N ASN A 579 1.94 22.58 11.77
CA ASN A 579 2.04 23.69 12.70
C ASN A 579 3.20 24.65 12.37
N LYS A 580 4.34 24.12 11.91
CA LYS A 580 5.48 24.94 11.50
C LYS A 580 5.15 25.79 10.28
N ILE A 581 4.54 25.19 9.24
CA ILE A 581 4.09 25.93 8.05
C ILE A 581 3.08 27.01 8.44
N TRP A 582 2.10 26.68 9.28
CA TRP A 582 1.09 27.61 9.73
C TRP A 582 1.69 28.82 10.44
N ASN A 583 2.61 28.60 11.36
CA ASN A 583 3.26 29.66 12.11
C ASN A 583 4.17 30.52 11.22
N ALA A 584 4.91 29.92 10.30
CA ALA A 584 5.72 30.64 9.30
C ALA A 584 4.83 31.51 8.41
N SER A 585 3.73 30.97 7.92
CA SER A 585 2.78 31.71 7.09
C SER A 585 2.14 32.89 7.85
N ARG A 586 1.74 32.71 9.10
CA ARG A 586 1.25 33.80 9.94
C ARG A 586 2.29 34.91 10.12
N PHE A 587 3.55 34.53 10.41
CA PHE A 587 4.65 35.50 10.53
C PHE A 587 4.80 36.32 9.24
N ILE A 588 4.77 35.64 8.08
CA ILE A 588 4.89 36.32 6.79
C ILE A 588 3.71 37.25 6.55
N MET A 589 2.47 36.81 6.74
CA MET A 589 1.27 37.62 6.53
C MET A 589 1.23 38.85 7.42
N MET A 590 1.60 38.73 8.70
CA MET A 590 1.71 39.86 9.63
C MET A 590 2.73 40.92 9.19
N ASN A 591 3.76 40.54 8.42
CA ASN A 591 4.73 41.47 7.88
C ASN A 591 4.28 42.06 6.53
N LEU A 592 3.56 41.27 5.70
CA LEU A 592 2.97 41.75 4.45
C LEU A 592 1.92 42.84 4.67
N GLU A 593 1.18 42.81 5.77
CA GLU A 593 0.18 43.82 6.15
C GLU A 593 0.79 45.20 6.54
N LYS A 594 2.07 45.22 6.89
CA LYS A 594 2.76 46.45 7.39
C LYS A 594 3.46 47.27 6.30
N ALA A 595 3.53 46.78 5.05
CA ALA A 595 4.25 47.45 3.98
C ALA A 595 3.63 47.13 2.63
N GLU A 596 3.83 48.03 1.67
CA GLU A 596 3.44 47.72 0.26
C GLU A 596 4.40 46.70 -0.33
N VAL A 597 3.80 45.66 -0.97
CA VAL A 597 4.54 44.62 -1.66
C VAL A 597 4.47 44.90 -3.17
N PRO A 598 5.62 44.92 -3.87
CA PRO A 598 5.61 45.09 -5.32
C PRO A 598 4.77 44.04 -6.02
N SER A 599 4.06 44.40 -7.09
CA SER A 599 3.32 43.46 -7.93
C SER A 599 4.23 42.60 -8.80
N GLU A 600 5.39 43.14 -9.20
CA GLU A 600 6.41 42.47 -10.01
C GLU A 600 7.69 42.26 -9.21
N MET A 601 8.54 41.34 -9.70
CA MET A 601 9.83 41.04 -9.07
C MET A 601 10.74 42.27 -9.04
N PRO A 602 11.14 42.74 -7.87
CA PRO A 602 12.02 43.94 -7.73
C PRO A 602 13.48 43.56 -7.98
N LYS A 603 13.84 43.25 -9.21
CA LYS A 603 15.16 42.69 -9.61
C LYS A 603 16.37 43.43 -9.04
N ASP A 604 16.34 44.77 -9.06
CA ASP A 604 17.48 45.60 -8.59
C ASP A 604 17.60 45.67 -7.06
N ALA A 605 16.57 45.25 -6.32
CA ALA A 605 16.53 45.28 -4.87
C ALA A 605 16.67 43.89 -4.22
N LEU A 606 16.75 42.82 -5.03
CA LEU A 606 17.01 41.48 -4.52
C LEU A 606 18.40 41.35 -3.93
N THR A 607 18.49 40.88 -2.70
CA THR A 607 19.77 40.55 -2.08
C THR A 607 20.21 39.13 -2.45
N GLN A 608 21.45 38.79 -2.10
CA GLN A 608 22.03 37.46 -2.30
C GLN A 608 21.13 36.34 -1.68
N ALA A 609 20.59 36.56 -0.48
CA ALA A 609 19.69 35.61 0.17
C ALA A 609 18.35 35.44 -0.57
N ASP A 610 17.79 36.51 -1.14
CA ASP A 610 16.56 36.46 -1.94
C ASP A 610 16.78 35.64 -3.21
N LYS A 611 17.85 35.89 -3.93
CA LYS A 611 18.23 35.17 -5.15
C LYS A 611 18.49 33.68 -4.87
N TRP A 612 19.21 33.40 -3.78
CA TRP A 612 19.45 32.04 -3.32
C TRP A 612 18.16 31.25 -3.11
N ILE A 613 17.18 31.76 -2.33
CA ILE A 613 15.97 31.02 -2.04
C ILE A 613 15.04 30.91 -3.26
N LEU A 614 15.05 31.90 -4.17
CA LEU A 614 14.34 31.83 -5.44
C LEU A 614 14.93 30.73 -6.34
N SER A 615 16.26 30.63 -6.43
CA SER A 615 16.95 29.57 -7.16
C SER A 615 16.63 28.19 -6.56
N LYS A 616 16.62 28.07 -5.24
CA LYS A 616 16.29 26.81 -4.55
C LYS A 616 14.85 26.35 -4.82
N VAL A 617 13.86 27.24 -4.76
CA VAL A 617 12.46 26.85 -5.04
C VAL A 617 12.23 26.56 -6.52
N ASN A 618 12.97 27.23 -7.41
CA ASN A 618 12.94 26.98 -8.84
C ASN A 618 13.47 25.58 -9.20
N ALA A 619 14.63 25.22 -8.64
CA ALA A 619 15.18 23.86 -8.78
C ALA A 619 14.26 22.80 -8.15
N LEU A 620 13.67 23.10 -6.99
CA LEU A 620 12.70 22.23 -6.33
C LEU A 620 11.48 21.94 -7.23
N ALA A 621 10.93 22.96 -7.89
CA ALA A 621 9.77 22.78 -8.77
C ALA A 621 10.07 21.76 -9.88
N LYS A 622 11.23 21.84 -10.50
CA LYS A 622 11.69 20.87 -11.50
C LYS A 622 11.87 19.46 -10.91
N ASP A 623 12.61 19.37 -9.80
CA ASP A 623 12.92 18.10 -9.15
C ASP A 623 11.66 17.36 -8.69
N VAL A 624 10.70 18.08 -8.11
CA VAL A 624 9.42 17.51 -7.67
C VAL A 624 8.62 17.04 -8.86
N THR A 625 8.52 17.84 -9.92
CA THR A 625 7.83 17.44 -11.16
C THR A 625 8.43 16.18 -11.76
N ASP A 626 9.75 16.12 -11.90
CA ASP A 626 10.46 14.97 -12.47
C ASP A 626 10.24 13.68 -11.65
N ASN A 627 10.17 13.79 -10.32
CA ASN A 627 9.87 12.64 -9.45
C ASN A 627 8.39 12.24 -9.50
N MET A 628 7.48 13.21 -9.54
CA MET A 628 6.03 12.94 -9.68
C MET A 628 5.70 12.23 -11.00
N GLU A 629 6.32 12.64 -12.12
CA GLU A 629 6.15 11.99 -13.43
C GLU A 629 6.72 10.56 -13.46
N LYS A 630 7.67 10.24 -12.58
CA LYS A 630 8.22 8.88 -12.38
C LYS A 630 7.48 8.08 -11.32
N PHE A 631 6.40 8.61 -10.76
CA PHE A 631 5.64 8.04 -9.64
C PHE A 631 6.46 7.86 -8.33
N GLU A 632 7.53 8.58 -8.17
CA GLU A 632 8.39 8.63 -6.98
C GLU A 632 7.81 9.61 -5.93
N LEU A 633 6.54 9.38 -5.56
CA LEU A 633 5.75 10.32 -4.74
C LEU A 633 6.38 10.60 -3.37
N GLY A 634 6.96 9.56 -2.75
CA GLY A 634 7.61 9.68 -1.45
C GLY A 634 8.91 10.52 -1.51
N ILE A 635 9.67 10.42 -2.60
CA ILE A 635 10.86 11.25 -2.84
C ILE A 635 10.46 12.70 -3.09
N ALA A 636 9.44 12.91 -3.92
CA ALA A 636 8.94 14.24 -4.23
C ALA A 636 8.52 15.01 -2.97
N VAL A 637 7.71 14.39 -2.09
CA VAL A 637 7.25 15.06 -0.86
C VAL A 637 8.39 15.28 0.13
N GLN A 638 9.37 14.39 0.21
CA GLN A 638 10.53 14.59 1.10
C GLN A 638 11.33 15.83 0.70
N LYS A 639 11.54 16.04 -0.61
CA LYS A 639 12.21 17.27 -1.11
C LYS A 639 11.43 18.54 -0.75
N VAL A 640 10.10 18.53 -0.87
CA VAL A 640 9.25 19.67 -0.46
C VAL A 640 9.32 19.91 1.05
N TYR A 641 9.26 18.81 1.82
CA TYR A 641 9.39 18.87 3.29
C TYR A 641 10.70 19.50 3.73
N ASP A 642 11.84 18.99 3.20
CA ASP A 642 13.18 19.47 3.55
C ASP A 642 13.37 20.95 3.15
N PHE A 643 12.90 21.34 1.96
CA PHE A 643 12.94 22.72 1.51
C PHE A 643 12.17 23.66 2.46
N ILE A 644 10.92 23.31 2.79
CA ILE A 644 10.08 24.15 3.65
C ILE A 644 10.67 24.24 5.06
N TRP A 645 11.06 23.10 5.62
CA TRP A 645 11.54 23.04 6.99
C TRP A 645 12.90 23.71 7.14
N GLU A 646 13.87 23.29 6.35
CA GLU A 646 15.26 23.72 6.50
C GLU A 646 15.53 25.02 5.75
N GLU A 647 15.42 25.00 4.41
CA GLU A 647 15.87 26.12 3.59
C GLU A 647 15.02 27.37 3.80
N PHE A 648 13.71 27.22 3.78
CA PHE A 648 12.79 28.34 3.90
C PHE A 648 12.60 28.81 5.34
N CYS A 649 12.19 27.91 6.27
CA CYS A 649 11.87 28.29 7.64
C CYS A 649 13.12 28.52 8.51
N ASP A 650 14.10 27.61 8.50
CA ASP A 650 15.25 27.68 9.41
C ASP A 650 16.36 28.63 8.91
N TRP A 651 16.43 28.87 7.59
CA TRP A 651 17.43 29.75 7.02
C TRP A 651 16.84 31.04 6.48
N TYR A 652 16.06 31.02 5.42
CA TYR A 652 15.67 32.25 4.72
C TYR A 652 14.83 33.19 5.61
N ILE A 653 13.81 32.68 6.31
CA ILE A 653 13.01 33.52 7.22
C ILE A 653 13.88 34.17 8.29
N GLU A 654 14.84 33.44 8.86
CA GLU A 654 15.77 34.01 9.85
C GLU A 654 16.75 35.03 9.24
N MET A 655 17.22 34.80 8.01
CA MET A 655 18.09 35.74 7.29
C MET A 655 17.43 37.09 7.02
N VAL A 656 16.11 37.10 6.74
CA VAL A 656 15.42 38.36 6.36
C VAL A 656 14.83 39.12 7.55
N LYS A 657 14.74 38.52 8.73
CA LYS A 657 14.21 39.22 9.94
C LYS A 657 14.82 40.59 10.21
N PRO A 658 16.14 40.81 10.14
CA PRO A 658 16.72 42.12 10.34
C PRO A 658 16.17 43.17 9.37
N ARG A 659 15.99 42.84 8.11
CA ARG A 659 15.41 43.70 7.07
C ARG A 659 13.93 44.00 7.33
N LEU A 660 13.17 43.00 7.78
CA LEU A 660 11.74 43.14 8.07
C LEU A 660 11.50 44.08 9.28
N TYR A 661 12.41 44.08 10.27
CA TYR A 661 12.29 44.89 11.47
C TYR A 661 12.96 46.30 11.35
N SER A 662 13.67 46.56 10.28
CA SER A 662 14.26 47.85 9.97
C SER A 662 13.23 48.79 9.32
N ASP A 663 13.16 50.00 9.77
CA ASP A 663 12.35 51.07 9.16
C ASP A 663 13.09 51.80 8.03
N THR A 664 14.38 51.59 7.90
CA THR A 664 15.25 52.30 6.94
C THR A 664 15.84 51.43 5.85
N ASP A 665 15.62 50.11 5.89
CA ASP A 665 16.13 49.18 4.89
C ASP A 665 15.33 49.27 3.59
N ASN A 666 15.96 49.71 2.52
CA ASN A 666 15.36 49.91 1.22
C ASN A 666 15.11 48.58 0.44
N THR A 667 15.64 47.47 0.94
CA THR A 667 15.41 46.12 0.37
C THR A 667 14.27 45.34 1.04
N LYS A 668 13.60 45.94 2.05
CA LYS A 668 12.49 45.29 2.78
C LYS A 668 11.34 44.87 1.87
N ALA A 669 11.00 45.69 0.88
CA ALA A 669 9.94 45.36 -0.10
C ALA A 669 10.31 44.13 -0.95
N ALA A 670 11.60 43.97 -1.32
CA ALA A 670 12.09 42.81 -2.04
C ALA A 670 12.04 41.55 -1.18
N ALA A 671 12.40 41.64 0.11
CA ALA A 671 12.27 40.54 1.06
C ALA A 671 10.82 40.07 1.21
N LEU A 672 9.86 40.99 1.32
CA LEU A 672 8.42 40.68 1.43
C LEU A 672 7.90 40.04 0.14
N TRP A 673 8.28 40.55 -1.01
CA TRP A 673 7.92 39.95 -2.30
C TRP A 673 8.44 38.51 -2.42
N THR A 674 9.72 38.31 -2.08
CA THR A 674 10.36 36.99 -2.13
C THR A 674 9.69 35.99 -1.18
N LEU A 675 9.41 36.40 0.07
CA LEU A 675 8.69 35.56 1.04
C LEU A 675 7.33 35.13 0.49
N LYS A 676 6.57 36.04 -0.11
CA LYS A 676 5.26 35.74 -0.71
C LYS A 676 5.38 34.79 -1.90
N ALA A 677 6.32 35.06 -2.82
CA ALA A 677 6.53 34.26 -4.02
C ALA A 677 6.99 32.82 -3.68
N VAL A 678 7.97 32.69 -2.80
CA VAL A 678 8.50 31.37 -2.37
C VAL A 678 7.46 30.58 -1.60
N LEU A 679 6.77 31.20 -0.63
CA LEU A 679 5.68 30.52 0.09
C LEU A 679 4.58 30.04 -0.87
N GLY A 680 4.15 30.89 -1.80
CA GLY A 680 3.09 30.53 -2.77
C GLY A 680 3.47 29.32 -3.61
N ASN A 681 4.72 29.25 -4.12
CA ASN A 681 5.21 28.10 -4.90
C ASN A 681 5.37 26.84 -4.02
N ALA A 682 5.94 26.98 -2.82
CA ALA A 682 6.07 25.86 -1.89
C ALA A 682 4.71 25.25 -1.50
N LEU A 683 3.69 26.09 -1.26
CA LEU A 683 2.32 25.62 -1.00
C LEU A 683 1.73 24.88 -2.18
N LYS A 684 1.95 25.33 -3.42
CA LYS A 684 1.49 24.64 -4.63
C LYS A 684 2.14 23.26 -4.77
N LEU A 685 3.44 23.14 -4.53
CA LEU A 685 4.17 21.86 -4.57
C LEU A 685 3.73 20.90 -3.46
N LEU A 686 3.33 21.44 -2.30
CA LEU A 686 2.86 20.64 -1.16
C LEU A 686 1.37 20.26 -1.28
N HIS A 687 0.58 21.02 -2.04
CA HIS A 687 -0.88 20.89 -2.09
C HIS A 687 -1.38 19.46 -2.38
N PRO A 688 -0.82 18.70 -3.33
CA PRO A 688 -1.27 17.33 -3.57
C PRO A 688 -1.21 16.42 -2.32
N TYR A 689 -0.29 16.69 -1.41
CA TYR A 689 -0.05 15.90 -0.21
C TYR A 689 -0.85 16.39 1.00
N MET A 690 -0.95 17.71 1.17
CA MET A 690 -1.61 18.36 2.32
C MET A 690 -2.62 19.42 1.82
N PRO A 691 -3.75 18.96 1.22
CA PRO A 691 -4.63 19.85 0.48
C PRO A 691 -5.33 20.90 1.35
N PHE A 692 -5.66 20.60 2.60
CA PHE A 692 -6.49 21.49 3.44
C PHE A 692 -5.70 22.68 3.97
N ILE A 693 -4.55 22.43 4.59
CA ILE A 693 -3.73 23.52 5.14
C ILE A 693 -3.20 24.43 4.03
N THR A 694 -2.82 23.85 2.90
CA THR A 694 -2.31 24.61 1.75
C THR A 694 -3.38 25.48 1.13
N GLU A 695 -4.62 25.00 1.00
CA GLU A 695 -5.77 25.78 0.53
C GLU A 695 -6.03 27.00 1.44
N GLU A 696 -6.12 26.79 2.77
CA GLU A 696 -6.43 27.86 3.70
C GLU A 696 -5.33 28.95 3.70
N ILE A 697 -4.07 28.54 3.70
CA ILE A 697 -2.95 29.50 3.68
C ILE A 697 -2.90 30.23 2.34
N TYR A 698 -2.99 29.52 1.22
CA TYR A 698 -2.87 30.07 -0.13
C TYR A 698 -3.97 31.08 -0.43
N CYS A 699 -5.23 30.78 -0.15
CA CYS A 699 -6.36 31.67 -0.35
C CYS A 699 -6.33 32.87 0.60
N THR A 700 -5.73 32.74 1.79
CA THR A 700 -5.52 33.86 2.71
C THR A 700 -4.39 34.77 2.20
N LEU A 701 -3.32 34.18 1.66
CA LEU A 701 -2.17 34.90 1.06
C LEU A 701 -2.55 35.63 -0.24
N ASN A 702 -3.46 35.05 -1.02
CA ASN A 702 -3.89 35.54 -2.32
C ASN A 702 -5.43 35.65 -2.36
N PRO A 703 -6.04 36.69 -1.75
CA PRO A 703 -7.49 36.80 -1.61
C PRO A 703 -8.28 36.93 -2.93
N GLN A 704 -7.59 37.21 -4.02
CA GLN A 704 -8.16 37.27 -5.39
C GLN A 704 -8.25 35.91 -6.06
N GLU A 705 -7.54 34.90 -5.54
CA GLU A 705 -7.55 33.53 -6.07
C GLU A 705 -8.69 32.72 -5.44
N GLU A 706 -9.41 31.96 -6.24
CA GLU A 706 -10.53 31.16 -5.78
C GLU A 706 -10.09 29.92 -4.98
N SER A 707 -9.09 29.22 -5.50
CA SER A 707 -8.57 28.00 -4.90
C SER A 707 -7.17 27.66 -5.42
N ILE A 708 -6.34 27.07 -4.57
CA ILE A 708 -5.05 26.49 -4.97
C ILE A 708 -5.22 25.27 -5.90
N MET A 709 -6.37 24.58 -5.83
CA MET A 709 -6.66 23.40 -6.65
C MET A 709 -6.66 23.67 -8.15
N ILE A 710 -7.04 24.88 -8.53
CA ILE A 710 -7.10 25.34 -9.93
C ILE A 710 -5.96 26.28 -10.29
N ALA A 711 -5.04 26.53 -9.36
CA ALA A 711 -3.83 27.30 -9.62
C ALA A 711 -2.85 26.50 -10.50
N SER A 712 -2.07 27.21 -11.33
CA SER A 712 -1.05 26.55 -12.17
C SER A 712 0.08 25.95 -11.34
N TRP A 713 0.49 24.74 -11.74
CA TRP A 713 1.65 24.07 -11.17
C TRP A 713 2.93 24.90 -11.39
N PRO A 714 3.82 24.99 -10.39
CA PRO A 714 5.10 25.70 -10.55
C PRO A 714 5.99 25.02 -11.58
N GLU A 715 6.53 25.82 -12.49
CA GLU A 715 7.47 25.37 -13.51
C GLU A 715 8.82 26.07 -13.34
N TRP A 716 9.87 25.44 -13.82
CA TRP A 716 11.19 26.03 -13.90
C TRP A 716 11.17 27.31 -14.77
N THR A 717 11.85 28.35 -14.32
CA THR A 717 12.06 29.57 -15.11
C THR A 717 13.54 30.03 -15.05
N ASP A 718 14.10 30.42 -16.18
CA ASP A 718 15.47 30.96 -16.24
C ASP A 718 15.59 32.27 -15.47
N GLU A 719 14.48 32.96 -15.22
CA GLU A 719 14.46 34.23 -14.47
C GLU A 719 14.84 34.05 -12.98
N TRP A 720 14.67 32.85 -12.44
CA TRP A 720 15.01 32.49 -11.06
C TRP A 720 16.23 31.57 -10.95
N ASP A 721 17.06 31.50 -11.99
CA ASP A 721 18.31 30.75 -11.97
C ASP A 721 19.48 31.67 -11.52
N PHE A 722 19.81 31.52 -10.23
CA PHE A 722 20.87 32.31 -9.56
C PHE A 722 21.95 31.37 -9.00
N ALA A 723 22.57 30.58 -9.85
CA ALA A 723 23.53 29.53 -9.46
C ALA A 723 24.79 30.09 -8.73
N ALA A 724 25.23 31.33 -9.07
CA ALA A 724 26.34 31.96 -8.38
C ALA A 724 25.99 32.29 -6.92
N GLU A 725 24.88 32.99 -6.72
CA GLU A 725 24.41 33.39 -5.38
C GLU A 725 23.99 32.14 -4.54
N GLU A 726 23.56 31.07 -5.18
CA GLU A 726 23.33 29.80 -4.50
C GLU A 726 24.59 29.21 -3.89
N THR A 727 25.70 29.20 -4.66
CA THR A 727 27.02 28.76 -4.19
C THR A 727 27.53 29.62 -3.04
N GLU A 728 27.40 30.94 -3.16
CA GLU A 728 27.84 31.90 -2.16
C GLU A 728 27.10 31.72 -0.82
N VAL A 729 25.76 31.61 -0.85
CA VAL A 729 24.96 31.46 0.38
C VAL A 729 25.19 30.08 1.02
N GLU A 730 25.42 29.03 0.24
CA GLU A 730 25.77 27.72 0.83
C GLU A 730 27.11 27.76 1.56
N ALA A 731 28.12 28.52 1.06
CA ALA A 731 29.37 28.72 1.79
C ALA A 731 29.15 29.49 3.12
N ILE A 732 28.29 30.52 3.11
CA ILE A 732 27.91 31.24 4.33
C ILE A 732 27.19 30.32 5.32
N LYS A 733 26.24 29.48 4.87
CA LYS A 733 25.55 28.53 5.70
C LYS A 733 26.50 27.50 6.32
N GLU A 734 27.49 27.01 5.56
CA GLU A 734 28.51 26.10 6.05
C GLU A 734 29.30 26.76 7.22
N ALA A 735 29.74 28.02 7.03
CA ALA A 735 30.46 28.77 8.05
C ALA A 735 29.60 28.99 9.32
N VAL A 736 28.32 29.37 9.16
CA VAL A 736 27.40 29.55 10.29
C VAL A 736 27.16 28.23 11.03
N ARG A 737 27.01 27.11 10.30
CA ARG A 737 26.87 25.75 10.89
C ARG A 737 28.14 25.40 11.70
N ALA A 738 29.33 25.67 11.14
CA ALA A 738 30.59 25.40 11.82
C ALA A 738 30.70 26.19 13.13
N ILE A 739 30.34 27.47 13.12
CA ILE A 739 30.30 28.33 14.33
C ILE A 739 29.30 27.74 15.36
N ARG A 740 28.08 27.40 14.93
CA ARG A 740 27.06 26.81 15.81
C ARG A 740 27.51 25.49 16.42
N ASN A 741 28.19 24.64 15.67
CA ASN A 741 28.74 23.37 16.13
C ASN A 741 29.81 23.58 17.21
N VAL A 742 30.75 24.49 17.01
CA VAL A 742 31.74 24.85 18.03
C VAL A 742 31.07 25.37 19.29
N ARG A 743 30.13 26.31 19.15
CA ARG A 743 29.39 26.88 20.28
C ARG A 743 28.59 25.81 21.04
N SER A 744 27.93 24.89 20.33
CA SER A 744 27.18 23.76 20.92
C SER A 744 28.08 22.80 21.67
N SER A 745 29.24 22.43 21.10
CA SER A 745 30.20 21.53 21.76
C SER A 745 30.78 22.12 23.04
N MET A 746 30.82 23.44 23.15
CA MET A 746 31.31 24.18 24.29
C MET A 746 30.20 24.68 25.23
N ASN A 747 28.93 24.35 24.96
CA ASN A 747 27.76 24.80 25.71
C ASN A 747 27.65 26.34 25.84
N VAL A 748 27.99 27.06 24.77
CA VAL A 748 27.93 28.52 24.74
C VAL A 748 26.48 28.97 24.49
N PRO A 749 25.85 29.72 25.41
CA PRO A 749 24.47 30.18 25.22
C PRO A 749 24.36 31.20 24.07
N PRO A 750 23.22 31.28 23.38
CA PRO A 750 22.99 32.26 22.30
C PRO A 750 23.20 33.74 22.72
N SER A 751 22.91 34.05 23.97
CA SER A 751 23.12 35.41 24.51
C SER A 751 24.56 35.86 24.62
N ARG A 752 25.52 34.92 24.62
CA ARG A 752 26.96 35.20 24.66
C ARG A 752 27.48 35.30 23.25
N LYS A 753 27.75 36.50 22.80
CA LYS A 753 28.33 36.77 21.48
C LYS A 753 29.85 36.68 21.53
N ALA A 754 30.49 36.25 20.45
CA ALA A 754 31.94 36.19 20.34
C ALA A 754 32.42 36.73 18.98
N LYS A 755 33.60 37.29 18.93
CA LYS A 755 34.25 37.72 17.70
C LYS A 755 34.57 36.50 16.83
N VAL A 756 34.36 36.64 15.52
CA VAL A 756 34.68 35.61 14.52
C VAL A 756 35.68 36.16 13.50
N PHE A 757 36.78 35.46 13.34
CA PHE A 757 37.72 35.72 12.24
C PHE A 757 37.47 34.68 11.15
N VAL A 758 37.39 35.16 9.90
CA VAL A 758 37.31 34.30 8.71
C VAL A 758 38.61 34.49 7.93
N VAL A 759 39.40 33.44 7.84
CA VAL A 759 40.72 33.46 7.17
C VAL A 759 40.66 32.66 5.89
N SER A 760 40.95 33.31 4.76
CA SER A 760 41.10 32.66 3.45
C SER A 760 42.12 33.42 2.60
N GLU A 761 43.03 32.69 1.95
CA GLU A 761 44.00 33.29 1.01
C GLU A 761 43.33 33.83 -0.26
N LYS A 762 42.17 33.24 -0.64
CA LYS A 762 41.44 33.60 -1.85
C LYS A 762 40.61 34.86 -1.66
N GLU A 763 40.80 35.85 -2.52
CA GLU A 763 40.08 37.13 -2.46
C GLU A 763 38.57 36.96 -2.75
N GLU A 764 38.22 36.13 -3.74
CA GLU A 764 36.82 35.77 -4.08
C GLU A 764 36.06 35.19 -2.88
N VAL A 765 36.69 34.28 -2.11
CA VAL A 765 36.09 33.70 -0.92
C VAL A 765 35.90 34.75 0.18
N ARG A 766 36.88 35.64 0.36
CA ARG A 766 36.75 36.75 1.33
C ARG A 766 35.61 37.70 0.95
N SER A 767 35.39 37.96 -0.33
CA SER A 767 34.29 38.81 -0.81
C SER A 767 32.93 38.20 -0.45
N ILE A 768 32.75 36.89 -0.65
CA ILE A 768 31.51 36.16 -0.28
C ILE A 768 31.17 36.34 1.21
N PHE A 769 32.19 36.19 2.08
CA PHE A 769 31.98 36.34 3.53
C PHE A 769 31.84 37.81 3.95
N GLU A 770 32.37 38.74 3.22
CA GLU A 770 32.19 40.20 3.45
C GLU A 770 30.69 40.54 3.25
N ASP A 771 30.11 40.11 2.16
CA ASP A 771 28.70 40.29 1.86
C ASP A 771 27.78 39.54 2.85
N GLY A 772 28.24 38.41 3.40
CA GLY A 772 27.55 37.58 4.38
C GLY A 772 27.70 37.99 5.85
N LYS A 773 28.43 39.04 6.17
CA LYS A 773 28.73 39.48 7.60
C LYS A 773 27.48 39.58 8.46
N VAL A 774 26.39 40.07 7.92
CA VAL A 774 25.14 40.23 8.65
C VAL A 774 24.60 38.89 9.16
N PHE A 775 24.82 37.80 8.43
CA PHE A 775 24.35 36.47 8.81
C PHE A 775 25.19 35.84 9.90
N PHE A 776 26.50 36.15 9.96
CA PHE A 776 27.33 35.73 11.10
C PHE A 776 26.90 36.41 12.40
N ALA A 777 26.51 37.68 12.32
CA ALA A 777 26.06 38.44 13.48
C ALA A 777 24.71 37.93 14.01
N THR A 778 23.77 37.60 13.10
CA THR A 778 22.40 37.19 13.44
C THR A 778 22.28 35.70 13.70
N LEU A 779 22.86 34.85 12.85
CA LEU A 779 22.72 33.40 12.90
C LEU A 779 23.89 32.68 13.58
N GLY A 780 25.10 33.29 13.53
CA GLY A 780 26.33 32.79 14.18
C GLY A 780 26.56 33.34 15.57
N TYR A 781 25.72 34.31 16.01
CA TYR A 781 25.89 35.05 17.27
C TYR A 781 27.26 35.75 17.39
N ALA A 782 27.77 36.26 16.27
CA ALA A 782 29.03 37.01 16.25
C ALA A 782 28.81 38.39 16.81
N SER A 783 29.76 38.86 17.65
CA SER A 783 29.84 40.27 18.15
C SER A 783 30.49 41.18 17.09
N GLU A 784 31.46 40.67 16.39
CA GLU A 784 32.22 41.28 15.31
C GLU A 784 32.69 40.20 14.33
N VAL A 785 32.79 40.53 13.06
CA VAL A 785 33.32 39.62 12.04
C VAL A 785 34.48 40.27 11.31
N VAL A 786 35.66 39.68 11.39
CA VAL A 786 36.87 40.13 10.70
C VAL A 786 37.27 39.14 9.63
N ILE A 787 37.35 39.58 8.40
CA ILE A 787 37.72 38.76 7.23
C ILE A 787 39.09 39.16 6.76
N GLN A 788 40.03 38.21 6.69
CA GLN A 788 41.45 38.51 6.40
C GLN A 788 42.13 37.35 5.66
N ALA A 789 43.31 37.65 5.06
CA ALA A 789 44.03 36.69 4.24
C ALA A 789 44.85 35.67 5.05
N ASP A 790 45.26 36.04 6.25
CA ASP A 790 46.17 35.28 7.11
C ASP A 790 45.72 35.31 8.58
N LYS A 791 46.52 34.71 9.47
CA LYS A 791 46.23 34.63 10.92
C LYS A 791 46.67 35.84 11.73
N ALA A 792 47.00 36.95 11.10
CA ALA A 792 47.52 38.15 11.83
C ALA A 792 46.49 38.62 12.88
N GLY A 793 46.96 38.84 14.11
CA GLY A 793 46.12 39.32 15.21
C GLY A 793 45.18 38.28 15.87
N ILE A 794 45.27 37.01 15.49
CA ILE A 794 44.49 35.90 16.08
C ILE A 794 45.35 35.28 17.19
N GLY A 795 44.81 35.19 18.43
CA GLY A 795 45.48 34.52 19.56
C GLY A 795 45.69 33.04 19.35
N GLU A 796 46.73 32.47 19.93
CA GLU A 796 47.02 31.02 19.84
C GLU A 796 45.95 30.16 20.53
N ASP A 797 45.19 30.73 21.45
CA ASP A 797 44.10 30.09 22.21
C ASP A 797 42.77 30.09 21.44
N ALA A 798 42.71 30.68 20.25
CA ALA A 798 41.47 30.76 19.46
C ALA A 798 41.02 29.37 18.99
N VAL A 799 39.73 29.08 19.20
CA VAL A 799 39.11 27.86 18.72
C VAL A 799 38.88 27.98 17.22
N SER A 800 39.36 27.00 16.47
CA SER A 800 39.23 26.96 15.00
C SER A 800 38.19 25.99 14.51
N ALA A 801 37.54 26.31 13.38
CA ALA A 801 36.71 25.41 12.59
C ALA A 801 37.09 25.52 11.12
N VAL A 802 37.41 24.40 10.51
CA VAL A 802 37.79 24.34 9.09
C VAL A 802 36.53 24.16 8.26
N ILE A 803 36.38 24.97 7.26
CA ILE A 803 35.32 24.87 6.24
C ILE A 803 35.93 24.79 4.85
N HIS A 804 35.11 24.64 3.81
CA HIS A 804 35.65 24.68 2.45
C HIS A 804 36.25 26.04 2.13
N GLU A 805 37.54 26.05 1.74
CA GLU A 805 38.31 27.22 1.33
C GLU A 805 38.57 28.31 2.39
N ALA A 806 38.17 28.10 3.67
CA ALA A 806 38.43 29.05 4.76
C ALA A 806 38.61 28.36 6.12
N VAL A 807 39.17 29.07 7.07
CA VAL A 807 39.26 28.66 8.47
C VAL A 807 38.66 29.76 9.34
N LEU A 808 37.75 29.37 10.21
CA LEU A 808 37.10 30.24 11.18
C LEU A 808 37.86 30.18 12.51
N TYR A 809 38.02 31.30 13.17
CA TYR A 809 38.64 31.39 14.50
C TYR A 809 37.74 32.20 15.41
N MET A 810 37.59 31.74 16.65
CA MET A 810 36.84 32.42 17.71
C MET A 810 37.69 32.46 18.97
N PRO A 811 37.91 33.66 19.58
CA PRO A 811 38.69 33.78 20.83
C PRO A 811 38.05 32.95 21.94
N PHE A 812 38.84 32.08 22.57
CA PHE A 812 38.33 31.18 23.62
C PHE A 812 37.70 31.93 24.79
N ALA A 813 38.33 33.01 25.23
CA ALA A 813 37.90 33.85 26.35
C ALA A 813 36.51 34.50 26.12
N GLU A 814 36.13 34.70 24.84
CA GLU A 814 34.79 35.23 24.50
C GLU A 814 33.74 34.15 24.45
N LEU A 815 34.11 32.92 24.15
CA LEU A 815 33.19 31.76 24.10
C LEU A 815 32.83 31.26 25.50
N VAL A 816 33.79 31.24 26.42
CA VAL A 816 33.62 30.61 27.73
C VAL A 816 33.84 31.64 28.83
N ASP A 817 33.04 31.62 29.86
CA ASP A 817 33.26 32.31 31.13
C ASP A 817 34.29 31.49 31.91
N ILE A 818 35.53 31.89 31.84
CA ILE A 818 36.67 31.14 32.37
C ILE A 818 36.47 30.82 33.84
N GLU A 819 35.98 31.78 34.62
CA GLU A 819 35.74 31.55 36.05
C GLU A 819 34.63 30.52 36.32
N LYS A 820 33.53 30.65 35.60
CA LYS A 820 32.42 29.69 35.73
C LYS A 820 32.76 28.32 35.17
N GLU A 821 33.53 28.25 34.09
CA GLU A 821 33.98 26.98 33.52
C GLU A 821 34.96 26.27 34.45
N ILE A 822 35.87 26.99 35.08
CA ILE A 822 36.74 26.43 36.12
C ILE A 822 35.89 25.92 37.31
N GLU A 823 34.89 26.66 37.73
CA GLU A 823 34.00 26.21 38.82
C GLU A 823 33.20 24.93 38.41
N ARG A 824 32.69 24.90 37.17
CA ARG A 824 31.99 23.73 36.61
C ARG A 824 32.92 22.52 36.53
N LEU A 825 34.12 22.70 35.99
CA LEU A 825 35.11 21.62 35.86
C LEU A 825 35.58 21.12 37.24
N LYS A 826 35.73 21.97 38.22
CA LYS A 826 36.03 21.58 39.60
C LYS A 826 34.91 20.78 40.22
N LYS A 827 33.63 21.13 39.99
CA LYS A 827 32.48 20.35 40.44
C LYS A 827 32.42 18.99 39.73
N GLU A 828 32.75 18.95 38.46
CA GLU A 828 32.81 17.71 37.69
C GLU A 828 33.97 16.81 38.12
N GLU A 829 35.12 17.39 38.42
CA GLU A 829 36.26 16.66 38.99
C GLU A 829 35.91 16.03 40.34
N GLU A 830 35.20 16.80 41.21
CA GLU A 830 34.73 16.30 42.51
C GLU A 830 33.71 15.17 42.33
N ARG A 831 32.79 15.28 41.36
CA ARG A 831 31.83 14.24 41.02
C ARG A 831 32.53 12.98 40.53
N LEU A 832 33.45 13.11 39.56
CA LEU A 832 34.19 11.99 39.00
C LEU A 832 35.10 11.33 40.05
N THR A 833 35.71 12.09 40.95
CA THR A 833 36.46 11.58 42.08
C THR A 833 35.61 10.68 42.98
N LYS A 834 34.38 11.08 43.28
CA LYS A 834 33.44 10.25 44.04
C LYS A 834 33.04 8.97 43.32
N GLU A 835 32.77 9.07 42.02
CA GLU A 835 32.38 7.93 41.18
C GLU A 835 33.56 6.95 41.00
N LEU A 836 34.79 7.44 40.77
CA LEU A 836 35.97 6.59 40.68
C LEU A 836 36.25 5.91 42.01
N ALA A 837 36.10 6.59 43.15
CA ALA A 837 36.25 5.98 44.49
C ALA A 837 35.23 4.89 44.73
N ARG A 838 33.97 5.14 44.32
CA ARG A 838 32.87 4.15 44.43
C ARG A 838 33.16 2.88 43.59
N VAL A 839 33.49 3.06 42.30
CA VAL A 839 33.75 1.94 41.38
C VAL A 839 35.01 1.16 41.80
N ASN A 840 36.10 1.87 42.19
CA ASN A 840 37.31 1.24 42.70
C ASN A 840 37.05 0.47 44.03
N GLY A 841 36.23 1.05 44.92
CA GLY A 841 35.80 0.37 46.14
C GLY A 841 34.99 -0.89 45.87
N MET A 842 34.12 -0.86 44.84
CA MET A 842 33.38 -2.08 44.44
C MET A 842 34.31 -3.14 43.83
N LEU A 843 35.18 -2.75 42.91
CA LEU A 843 36.12 -3.68 42.26
C LEU A 843 37.24 -4.13 43.17
N GLY A 844 37.59 -3.39 44.24
CA GLY A 844 38.52 -3.80 45.30
C GLY A 844 37.89 -4.67 46.37
N ASN A 845 36.60 -4.85 46.40
CA ASN A 845 35.92 -5.69 47.40
C ASN A 845 35.92 -7.15 46.96
N GLU A 846 36.77 -7.99 47.57
CA GLU A 846 36.86 -9.43 47.26
C GLU A 846 35.52 -10.16 47.34
N LYS A 847 34.61 -9.74 48.25
CA LYS A 847 33.29 -10.36 48.40
C LYS A 847 32.37 -10.00 47.22
N PHE A 848 32.55 -8.83 46.62
CA PHE A 848 31.80 -8.43 45.41
C PHE A 848 32.36 -9.16 44.18
N VAL A 849 33.65 -9.12 43.96
CA VAL A 849 34.29 -9.73 42.77
C VAL A 849 34.13 -11.25 42.72
N SER A 850 34.06 -11.92 43.88
CA SER A 850 33.90 -13.38 43.97
C SER A 850 32.42 -13.84 43.81
N ARG A 851 31.42 -12.96 43.94
CA ARG A 851 30.02 -13.35 43.98
C ARG A 851 29.16 -12.67 42.87
N ALA A 852 29.62 -11.58 42.26
CA ALA A 852 28.90 -10.89 41.21
C ALA A 852 29.04 -11.63 39.87
N PRO A 853 27.99 -11.59 39.00
CA PRO A 853 28.07 -12.12 37.63
C PRO A 853 29.18 -11.44 36.83
N GLU A 854 29.88 -12.20 35.98
CA GLU A 854 30.97 -11.68 35.12
C GLU A 854 30.58 -10.45 34.33
N ALA A 855 29.33 -10.43 33.79
CA ALA A 855 28.79 -9.28 33.08
C ALA A 855 28.75 -8.02 33.95
N LYS A 856 28.47 -8.12 35.25
CA LYS A 856 28.41 -6.97 36.17
C LYS A 856 29.81 -6.45 36.50
N ILE A 857 30.77 -7.34 36.63
CA ILE A 857 32.18 -6.98 36.83
C ILE A 857 32.75 -6.28 35.59
N ALA A 858 32.40 -6.78 34.39
CA ALA A 858 32.77 -6.16 33.12
C ALA A 858 32.14 -4.76 32.97
N GLU A 859 30.87 -4.58 33.34
CA GLU A 859 30.19 -3.28 33.36
C GLU A 859 30.91 -2.28 34.29
N GLU A 860 31.23 -2.66 35.49
CA GLU A 860 31.95 -1.76 36.44
C GLU A 860 33.38 -1.44 35.99
N LYS A 861 34.11 -2.39 35.36
CA LYS A 861 35.41 -2.13 34.74
C LYS A 861 35.30 -1.14 33.57
N ALA A 862 34.26 -1.27 32.75
CA ALA A 862 33.98 -0.31 31.65
C ALA A 862 33.66 1.09 32.18
N LYS A 863 32.92 1.19 33.30
CA LYS A 863 32.67 2.48 33.99
C LYS A 863 33.96 3.06 34.56
N LEU A 864 34.83 2.24 35.13
CA LEU A 864 36.13 2.70 35.63
C LEU A 864 36.97 3.32 34.53
N ALA A 865 37.11 2.63 33.39
CA ALA A 865 37.84 3.12 32.23
C ALA A 865 37.24 4.44 31.71
N LYS A 866 35.92 4.49 31.55
CA LYS A 866 35.20 5.68 31.12
C LYS A 866 35.40 6.88 32.07
N TYR A 867 35.24 6.68 33.37
CA TYR A 867 35.39 7.76 34.33
C TYR A 867 36.86 8.22 34.49
N THR A 868 37.82 7.31 34.31
CA THR A 868 39.25 7.65 34.28
C THR A 868 39.57 8.56 33.07
N ASP A 869 39.06 8.21 31.90
CA ASP A 869 39.26 9.01 30.68
C ASP A 869 38.62 10.40 30.83
N MET A 870 37.38 10.46 31.34
CA MET A 870 36.71 11.73 31.63
C MET A 870 37.48 12.57 32.67
N MET A 871 38.04 11.95 33.69
CA MET A 871 38.85 12.67 34.71
C MET A 871 40.13 13.27 34.10
N ASN A 872 40.82 12.52 33.25
CA ASN A 872 42.01 13.00 32.56
C ASN A 872 41.69 14.23 31.68
N GLN A 873 40.58 14.15 30.92
CA GLN A 873 40.11 15.25 30.09
C GLN A 873 39.75 16.48 30.93
N VAL A 874 39.06 16.31 32.06
CA VAL A 874 38.73 17.41 32.97
C VAL A 874 39.97 18.05 33.56
N GLN A 875 40.95 17.25 33.98
CA GLN A 875 42.21 17.76 34.54
C GLN A 875 43.10 18.46 33.55
N GLU A 876 43.20 17.94 32.29
CA GLU A 876 43.92 18.60 31.21
C GLU A 876 43.31 19.95 30.91
N ARG A 877 41.96 19.99 30.86
CA ARG A 877 41.22 21.24 30.60
C ARG A 877 41.35 22.26 31.74
N LEU A 878 41.31 21.82 32.99
CA LEU A 878 41.59 22.69 34.15
C LEU A 878 43.03 23.25 34.15
N ALA A 879 44.00 22.40 33.81
CA ALA A 879 45.41 22.82 33.71
C ALA A 879 45.63 23.86 32.61
N HIS A 880 44.86 23.75 31.49
CA HIS A 880 44.88 24.72 30.38
C HIS A 880 44.25 26.08 30.78
N LEU A 881 43.15 26.04 31.55
CA LEU A 881 42.39 27.24 31.95
C LEU A 881 43.03 27.99 33.16
N THR A 882 43.90 27.36 33.89
CA THR A 882 44.56 27.92 35.08
C THR A 882 46.02 28.41 34.82
N LYS A 883 46.51 28.20 33.58
CA LYS A 883 47.75 28.81 33.11
C LYS A 883 47.49 30.24 32.64
#